data_2e4899d191c27c7fa8e148665d84b788
#
_entry.id   2e4899d191c27c7fa8e148665d84b788
#
_cell.length_a   1.000
_cell.length_b   1.000
_cell.length_c   1.000
_cell.angle_alpha   90.00
_cell.angle_beta   90.00
_cell.angle_gamma   90.00
#
_symmetry.space_group_name_H-M   'P 1'
#
loop_
_entity.id
_entity.type
_entity.pdbx_description
1 polymer ?
#
loop_
_entity_poly.entity_id
_entity_poly.type
_entity_poly.pdbx_seq_one_letter_code
_entity_poly.pdbx_strand_id
1 'polypeptide(L)'
;MKKLLDRRYDVVASMGHVKDLPRSQLGVDVSNGFTPKYIVIKGKGAVLKELKEAAKKASAVYMATDPDREGEAISWHLSDALSPVNPTIRRIEFHEVTKDAVRGALDHPRDIDLNLVNAQQARRILDRLVGYKLSPLLWRKIRGGLSAGRVQSVAVRMVVDREKEIEAFVPQEYWSLWAELVASGQRFTARLYSRNGDRFGSPAEEGVTVLRTKDEVEAIAAALRGERFVVGEVRRKEQFRHPAPPFTTSTLQQEANRRLGYTAARTMNVAQQLYEGVDLGPEGTVGLITYMRTDSVRVADSAQREARGFIRQRFGDSYVPDAPRVYRSRRSAQDAHEAIRPTAVHRTPDHVKAYLRSDQAKIYRLIWERFVASQMSSAVMDTISVDVAAGAYLFRATGSRVKFPGYLAIYRDLPENGTGEAEGWLPELTQGDVLELAALTPQQHTTQPPPRYTEASLVRALEERGIGRPSTYAPTIETIKRRGYVRSVMRRLQPSDLGRLVNDLLVEHFGDVVDYDFTATLEEELDQIEEGAQEWRKVVQDFYRPFEHDLRLAEQKIEEVEMPVVEIGEACPTCGRPLVRKHGRFGEFIACTGFPECKYTRPLGIGITCPQCTVGEVVERRSRRGRVFYGCSTYPACNFTAWDRPTDRICPVCGSLLGLHQTARRTVLRCINKACRHTEPYHPERPEQAAPAPPAAGPQPAPPLGEPAGTDATR
;
A
#
# COMPACT_ATOMS: atom_id res chain seq x y z
N MET A 1 23.44 -15.78 14.42
CA MET A 1 24.43 -16.72 13.86
C MET A 1 25.53 -17.11 14.83
N LYS A 2 26.34 -16.22 15.42
CA LYS A 2 27.46 -16.60 16.33
C LYS A 2 27.06 -17.54 17.47
N LYS A 3 25.84 -17.43 18.02
CA LYS A 3 25.31 -18.31 19.08
C LYS A 3 24.78 -19.66 18.55
N LEU A 4 24.59 -19.82 17.25
CA LEU A 4 24.11 -21.06 16.63
C LEU A 4 25.23 -22.01 16.20
N LEU A 5 26.44 -21.49 16.09
CA LEU A 5 27.63 -22.18 15.66
C LEU A 5 28.55 -22.47 16.84
N ASP A 6 29.39 -23.48 16.70
CA ASP A 6 30.41 -23.81 17.70
C ASP A 6 31.61 -22.85 17.63
N ARG A 7 32.58 -23.02 18.57
CA ARG A 7 33.74 -22.13 18.70
C ARG A 7 34.75 -22.20 17.55
N ARG A 8 34.57 -23.12 16.60
CA ARG A 8 35.42 -23.23 15.40
C ARG A 8 35.11 -22.16 14.38
N TYR A 9 33.96 -21.54 14.48
CA TYR A 9 33.51 -20.51 13.54
C TYR A 9 33.58 -19.11 14.16
N ASP A 10 34.23 -18.18 13.47
CA ASP A 10 34.13 -16.76 13.77
C ASP A 10 33.14 -16.09 12.80
N VAL A 11 32.17 -15.35 13.36
CA VAL A 11 31.12 -14.71 12.59
C VAL A 11 31.30 -13.20 12.59
N VAL A 12 31.55 -12.63 11.41
CA VAL A 12 31.79 -11.22 11.22
C VAL A 12 30.75 -10.68 10.21
N ALA A 13 30.22 -9.48 10.45
CA ALA A 13 29.18 -8.89 9.59
C ALA A 13 29.76 -7.85 8.64
N SER A 14 29.40 -7.92 7.35
CA SER A 14 29.73 -6.88 6.35
C SER A 14 28.89 -5.61 6.51
N MET A 15 27.77 -5.69 7.26
CA MET A 15 26.79 -4.61 7.41
C MET A 15 26.23 -4.12 6.07
N GLY A 16 25.92 -5.07 5.17
CA GLY A 16 25.43 -4.83 3.80
C GLY A 16 26.57 -4.67 2.78
N HIS A 17 26.27 -4.00 1.65
CA HIS A 17 27.26 -3.81 0.58
C HIS A 17 28.54 -3.12 1.05
N VAL A 18 29.68 -3.61 0.57
CA VAL A 18 31.01 -2.99 0.78
C VAL A 18 31.48 -2.21 -0.44
N LYS A 19 31.00 -2.55 -1.64
CA LYS A 19 31.24 -1.85 -2.91
C LYS A 19 29.93 -1.40 -3.54
N ASP A 20 29.95 -0.28 -4.26
CA ASP A 20 28.84 0.21 -5.07
C ASP A 20 29.37 1.12 -6.19
N LEU A 21 28.52 1.50 -7.13
CA LEU A 21 28.81 2.53 -8.13
C LEU A 21 29.06 3.90 -7.45
N PRO A 22 29.96 4.74 -7.97
CA PRO A 22 30.25 6.06 -7.37
C PRO A 22 29.02 6.94 -7.30
N ARG A 23 28.86 7.72 -6.21
CA ARG A 23 27.68 8.56 -5.99
C ARG A 23 27.66 9.84 -6.83
N SER A 24 28.81 10.34 -7.27
CA SER A 24 28.95 11.61 -7.99
C SER A 24 29.09 11.46 -9.49
N GLN A 25 29.15 10.22 -9.99
CA GLN A 25 29.36 9.91 -11.39
C GLN A 25 28.41 8.79 -11.82
N LEU A 26 28.19 8.66 -13.13
CA LEU A 26 27.39 7.56 -13.68
C LEU A 26 27.97 6.20 -13.24
N GLY A 27 29.28 6.03 -13.33
CA GLY A 27 29.99 4.83 -12.92
C GLY A 27 29.71 3.60 -13.78
N VAL A 28 29.17 3.80 -14.97
CA VAL A 28 28.91 2.78 -15.99
C VAL A 28 29.50 3.27 -17.30
N ASP A 29 30.35 2.47 -17.92
CA ASP A 29 30.92 2.73 -19.24
C ASP A 29 29.98 2.24 -20.34
N VAL A 30 29.17 3.18 -20.84
CA VAL A 30 28.16 2.89 -21.88
C VAL A 30 28.81 2.48 -23.21
N SER A 31 30.00 3.00 -23.51
CA SER A 31 30.72 2.73 -24.75
C SER A 31 31.42 1.36 -24.76
N ASN A 32 31.66 0.79 -23.56
CA ASN A 32 32.35 -0.48 -23.38
C ASN A 32 31.45 -1.50 -22.68
N GLY A 33 30.34 -1.87 -23.33
CA GLY A 33 29.43 -2.96 -22.88
C GLY A 33 28.83 -2.75 -21.50
N PHE A 34 28.55 -1.50 -21.11
CA PHE A 34 27.96 -1.13 -19.82
C PHE A 34 28.78 -1.56 -18.59
N THR A 35 30.08 -1.66 -18.73
CA THR A 35 30.97 -2.11 -17.67
C THR A 35 30.88 -1.21 -16.43
N PRO A 36 30.49 -1.74 -15.24
CA PRO A 36 30.34 -0.96 -14.03
C PRO A 36 31.70 -0.72 -13.36
N LYS A 37 31.88 0.49 -12.83
CA LYS A 37 33.04 0.87 -12.01
C LYS A 37 32.66 0.80 -10.53
N TYR A 38 32.90 -0.33 -9.88
CA TYR A 38 32.66 -0.46 -8.45
C TYR A 38 33.76 0.18 -7.62
N ILE A 39 33.38 0.91 -6.59
CA ILE A 39 34.28 1.52 -5.59
C ILE A 39 33.87 1.11 -4.18
N VAL A 40 34.81 1.12 -3.25
CA VAL A 40 34.50 0.89 -1.83
C VAL A 40 33.62 2.04 -1.32
N ILE A 41 32.50 1.69 -0.70
CA ILE A 41 31.55 2.66 -0.15
C ILE A 41 32.24 3.47 0.97
N LYS A 42 32.08 4.81 0.95
CA LYS A 42 32.63 5.70 1.99
C LYS A 42 32.17 5.24 3.38
N GLY A 43 33.13 5.01 4.27
CA GLY A 43 32.91 4.50 5.64
C GLY A 43 32.99 2.97 5.78
N LYS A 44 33.06 2.20 4.67
CA LYS A 44 33.18 0.74 4.72
C LYS A 44 34.65 0.23 4.73
N GLY A 45 35.62 1.11 4.61
CA GLY A 45 37.05 0.72 4.63
C GLY A 45 37.48 0.02 5.91
N ALA A 46 36.99 0.47 7.08
CA ALA A 46 37.29 -0.17 8.36
C ALA A 46 36.71 -1.57 8.45
N VAL A 47 35.44 -1.75 8.06
CA VAL A 47 34.77 -3.06 8.01
C VAL A 47 35.51 -4.01 7.08
N LEU A 48 35.90 -3.53 5.89
CA LEU A 48 36.63 -4.36 4.92
C LEU A 48 38.03 -4.77 5.43
N LYS A 49 38.70 -3.89 6.19
CA LYS A 49 39.97 -4.21 6.85
C LYS A 49 39.77 -5.32 7.90
N GLU A 50 38.76 -5.20 8.76
CA GLU A 50 38.42 -6.19 9.75
C GLU A 50 38.13 -7.58 9.12
N LEU A 51 37.31 -7.58 8.05
CA LEU A 51 37.00 -8.79 7.28
C LEU A 51 38.25 -9.44 6.68
N LYS A 52 39.18 -8.64 6.11
CA LYS A 52 40.47 -9.15 5.60
C LYS A 52 41.36 -9.77 6.68
N GLU A 53 41.44 -9.13 7.84
CA GLU A 53 42.22 -9.66 8.96
C GLU A 53 41.63 -10.94 9.53
N ALA A 54 40.29 -11.05 9.57
CA ALA A 54 39.61 -12.29 9.94
C ALA A 54 39.83 -13.40 8.90
N ALA A 55 39.68 -13.08 7.59
CA ALA A 55 39.86 -14.03 6.50
C ALA A 55 41.28 -14.60 6.43
N LYS A 56 42.32 -13.80 6.72
CA LYS A 56 43.73 -14.29 6.77
C LYS A 56 43.97 -15.37 7.82
N LYS A 57 43.21 -15.38 8.93
CA LYS A 57 43.34 -16.31 10.03
C LYS A 57 42.49 -17.57 9.85
N ALA A 58 41.54 -17.53 8.92
CA ALA A 58 40.60 -18.63 8.69
C ALA A 58 41.13 -19.61 7.65
N SER A 59 40.81 -20.88 7.79
CA SER A 59 41.08 -21.93 6.79
C SER A 59 40.19 -21.81 5.58
N ALA A 60 38.93 -21.32 5.77
CA ALA A 60 37.95 -21.05 4.73
C ALA A 60 37.02 -19.92 5.14
N VAL A 61 36.44 -19.25 4.17
CA VAL A 61 35.46 -18.18 4.35
C VAL A 61 34.11 -18.59 3.75
N TYR A 62 33.06 -18.58 4.57
CA TYR A 62 31.69 -18.87 4.14
C TYR A 62 30.89 -17.60 4.05
N MET A 63 30.35 -17.32 2.86
CA MET A 63 29.47 -16.19 2.60
C MET A 63 28.04 -16.56 2.96
N ALA A 64 27.52 -15.98 4.04
CA ALA A 64 26.21 -16.29 4.60
C ALA A 64 25.25 -15.08 4.53
N THR A 65 25.20 -14.41 3.37
CA THR A 65 24.28 -13.32 3.09
C THR A 65 22.89 -13.85 2.78
N ASP A 66 21.90 -12.96 2.68
CA ASP A 66 20.51 -13.32 2.39
C ASP A 66 20.39 -14.19 1.12
N PRO A 67 19.37 -15.06 1.03
CA PRO A 67 19.16 -15.96 -0.10
C PRO A 67 18.40 -15.23 -1.24
N ASP A 68 18.91 -14.09 -1.70
CA ASP A 68 18.38 -13.34 -2.84
C ASP A 68 19.52 -12.78 -3.70
N ARG A 69 19.20 -12.24 -4.88
CA ARG A 69 20.19 -11.65 -5.79
C ARG A 69 21.00 -10.51 -5.17
N GLU A 70 20.43 -9.78 -4.19
CA GLU A 70 21.16 -8.72 -3.47
C GLU A 70 22.22 -9.33 -2.55
N GLY A 71 21.87 -10.39 -1.80
CA GLY A 71 22.82 -11.14 -0.97
C GLY A 71 23.91 -11.81 -1.80
N GLU A 72 23.59 -12.33 -2.99
CA GLU A 72 24.57 -12.92 -3.89
C GLU A 72 25.58 -11.89 -4.41
N ALA A 73 25.10 -10.69 -4.80
CA ALA A 73 25.96 -9.58 -5.20
C ALA A 73 26.87 -9.08 -4.04
N ILE A 74 26.35 -9.06 -2.81
CA ILE A 74 27.16 -8.75 -1.63
C ILE A 74 28.28 -9.80 -1.46
N SER A 75 27.95 -11.10 -1.57
CA SER A 75 28.90 -12.21 -1.50
C SER A 75 29.96 -12.10 -2.58
N TRP A 76 29.58 -11.78 -3.81
CA TRP A 76 30.50 -11.60 -4.93
C TRP A 76 31.47 -10.42 -4.68
N HIS A 77 30.99 -9.26 -4.24
CA HIS A 77 31.84 -8.13 -3.91
C HIS A 77 32.82 -8.40 -2.75
N LEU A 78 32.36 -9.21 -1.77
CA LEU A 78 33.21 -9.65 -0.67
C LEU A 78 34.26 -10.65 -1.15
N SER A 79 33.87 -11.61 -1.99
CA SER A 79 34.79 -12.60 -2.58
C SER A 79 35.89 -11.89 -3.37
N ASP A 80 35.56 -10.96 -4.25
CA ASP A 80 36.54 -10.16 -5.00
C ASP A 80 37.49 -9.37 -4.08
N ALA A 81 37.03 -8.91 -2.91
CA ALA A 81 37.86 -8.19 -1.95
C ALA A 81 38.70 -9.10 -1.05
N LEU A 82 38.27 -10.35 -0.76
CA LEU A 82 38.90 -11.26 0.19
C LEU A 82 39.76 -12.34 -0.49
N SER A 83 39.50 -12.72 -1.75
CA SER A 83 40.24 -13.74 -2.48
C SER A 83 41.77 -13.53 -2.51
N PRO A 84 42.32 -12.26 -2.52
CA PRO A 84 43.76 -12.08 -2.45
C PRO A 84 44.40 -12.47 -1.09
N VAL A 85 43.58 -12.59 -0.05
CA VAL A 85 44.08 -12.94 1.30
C VAL A 85 43.65 -14.35 1.76
N ASN A 86 42.56 -14.87 1.22
CA ASN A 86 42.09 -16.24 1.42
C ASN A 86 41.35 -16.72 0.18
N PRO A 87 41.87 -17.64 -0.64
CA PRO A 87 41.22 -18.10 -1.85
C PRO A 87 40.10 -19.11 -1.61
N THR A 88 40.01 -19.69 -0.40
CA THR A 88 39.00 -20.70 -0.06
C THR A 88 37.71 -20.00 0.39
N ILE A 89 36.91 -19.56 -0.58
CA ILE A 89 35.66 -18.86 -0.35
C ILE A 89 34.51 -19.70 -0.90
N ARG A 90 33.47 -19.90 -0.07
CA ARG A 90 32.27 -20.66 -0.42
C ARG A 90 31.01 -19.88 -0.03
N ARG A 91 29.91 -20.13 -0.72
CA ARG A 91 28.57 -19.61 -0.43
C ARG A 91 27.78 -20.64 0.37
N ILE A 92 27.11 -20.22 1.43
CA ILE A 92 26.10 -21.01 2.14
C ILE A 92 24.77 -20.28 2.12
N GLU A 93 23.71 -21.03 1.94
CA GLU A 93 22.36 -20.48 1.80
C GLU A 93 21.38 -21.18 2.75
N PHE A 94 20.55 -20.40 3.39
CA PHE A 94 19.48 -20.87 4.28
C PHE A 94 18.32 -19.89 4.29
N HIS A 95 17.11 -20.43 4.33
CA HIS A 95 15.87 -19.63 4.31
C HIS A 95 15.36 -19.30 5.71
N GLU A 96 15.99 -19.80 6.77
CA GLU A 96 15.66 -19.53 8.16
C GLU A 96 16.92 -19.54 9.04
N VAL A 97 16.96 -18.68 10.06
CA VAL A 97 18.10 -18.54 10.97
C VAL A 97 17.87 -19.45 12.19
N THR A 98 17.89 -20.77 11.94
CA THR A 98 17.82 -21.82 12.96
C THR A 98 19.13 -22.60 13.02
N LYS A 99 19.34 -23.34 14.12
CA LYS A 99 20.59 -24.12 14.30
C LYS A 99 20.75 -25.19 13.22
N ASP A 100 19.67 -25.87 12.90
CA ASP A 100 19.69 -27.00 11.97
C ASP A 100 19.84 -26.50 10.52
N ALA A 101 19.13 -25.43 10.13
CA ALA A 101 19.26 -24.83 8.80
C ALA A 101 20.67 -24.27 8.54
N VAL A 102 21.25 -23.56 9.53
CA VAL A 102 22.62 -23.01 9.39
C VAL A 102 23.67 -24.11 9.32
N ARG A 103 23.53 -25.20 10.10
CA ARG A 103 24.46 -26.34 10.05
C ARG A 103 24.31 -27.10 8.74
N GLY A 104 23.08 -27.40 8.31
CA GLY A 104 22.85 -28.07 7.05
C GLY A 104 23.42 -27.29 5.87
N ALA A 105 23.35 -25.96 5.91
CA ALA A 105 23.95 -25.10 4.87
C ALA A 105 25.47 -25.16 4.86
N LEU A 106 26.11 -25.34 6.02
CA LEU A 106 27.58 -25.53 6.11
C LEU A 106 28.03 -26.90 5.58
N ASP A 107 27.17 -27.90 5.63
CA ASP A 107 27.46 -29.24 5.07
C ASP A 107 27.32 -29.28 3.54
N HIS A 108 26.61 -28.28 2.95
CA HIS A 108 26.35 -28.17 1.49
C HIS A 108 26.73 -26.79 0.93
N PRO A 109 28.02 -26.39 1.03
CA PRO A 109 28.45 -25.11 0.48
C PRO A 109 28.50 -25.18 -1.05
N ARG A 110 28.17 -24.06 -1.70
CA ARG A 110 28.22 -23.89 -3.14
C ARG A 110 29.17 -22.77 -3.57
N ASP A 111 29.40 -22.64 -4.84
CA ASP A 111 30.03 -21.45 -5.42
C ASP A 111 29.04 -20.29 -5.52
N ILE A 112 29.56 -19.08 -5.76
CA ILE A 112 28.74 -17.90 -6.01
C ILE A 112 28.05 -18.06 -7.36
N ASP A 113 26.74 -17.83 -7.41
CA ASP A 113 25.94 -17.89 -8.63
C ASP A 113 26.08 -16.58 -9.42
N LEU A 114 26.77 -16.66 -10.55
CA LEU A 114 27.01 -15.49 -11.40
C LEU A 114 25.76 -15.00 -12.13
N ASN A 115 24.73 -15.82 -12.31
CA ASN A 115 23.49 -15.41 -12.92
C ASN A 115 22.72 -14.48 -11.98
N LEU A 116 22.63 -14.83 -10.69
CA LEU A 116 22.07 -13.98 -9.65
C LEU A 116 22.84 -12.65 -9.53
N VAL A 117 24.17 -12.69 -9.58
CA VAL A 117 25.02 -11.50 -9.57
C VAL A 117 24.74 -10.63 -10.79
N ASN A 118 24.66 -11.21 -11.98
CA ASN A 118 24.39 -10.52 -13.23
C ASN A 118 22.99 -9.88 -13.25
N ALA A 119 21.98 -10.55 -12.72
CA ALA A 119 20.63 -10.02 -12.60
C ALA A 119 20.60 -8.78 -11.67
N GLN A 120 21.28 -8.86 -10.53
CA GLN A 120 21.41 -7.70 -9.63
C GLN A 120 22.20 -6.57 -10.29
N GLN A 121 23.31 -6.88 -10.96
CA GLN A 121 24.14 -5.93 -11.68
C GLN A 121 23.36 -5.22 -12.80
N ALA A 122 22.64 -5.96 -13.63
CA ALA A 122 21.78 -5.41 -14.69
C ALA A 122 20.76 -4.43 -14.10
N ARG A 123 20.04 -4.85 -13.07
CA ARG A 123 19.10 -3.99 -12.36
C ARG A 123 19.75 -2.72 -11.83
N ARG A 124 20.92 -2.86 -11.17
CA ARG A 124 21.65 -1.73 -10.61
C ARG A 124 22.09 -0.73 -11.69
N ILE A 125 22.53 -1.23 -12.85
CA ILE A 125 22.92 -0.43 -14.01
C ILE A 125 21.71 0.28 -14.59
N LEU A 126 20.60 -0.41 -14.85
CA LEU A 126 19.37 0.17 -15.37
C LEU A 126 18.83 1.29 -14.46
N ASP A 127 18.75 1.04 -13.15
CA ASP A 127 18.30 2.05 -12.18
C ASP A 127 19.27 3.24 -12.12
N ARG A 128 20.58 3.00 -12.34
CA ARG A 128 21.61 4.05 -12.44
C ARG A 128 21.44 4.87 -13.70
N LEU A 129 21.28 4.26 -14.86
CA LEU A 129 21.10 4.93 -16.15
C LEU A 129 19.87 5.86 -16.11
N VAL A 130 18.72 5.32 -15.71
CA VAL A 130 17.48 6.10 -15.61
C VAL A 130 17.62 7.21 -14.58
N GLY A 131 18.05 6.90 -13.36
CA GLY A 131 18.12 7.87 -12.27
C GLY A 131 19.10 9.01 -12.53
N TYR A 132 20.27 8.73 -13.10
CA TYR A 132 21.32 9.74 -13.35
C TYR A 132 21.14 10.54 -14.64
N LYS A 133 20.33 10.06 -15.56
CA LYS A 133 20.00 10.78 -16.79
C LYS A 133 18.71 11.62 -16.62
N LEU A 134 17.64 11.02 -16.08
CA LEU A 134 16.36 11.73 -15.92
C LEU A 134 16.36 12.73 -14.76
N SER A 135 16.98 12.39 -13.61
CA SER A 135 16.91 13.31 -12.47
C SER A 135 17.54 14.68 -12.73
N PRO A 136 18.74 14.81 -13.38
CA PRO A 136 19.27 16.10 -13.76
C PRO A 136 18.41 16.87 -14.78
N LEU A 137 17.73 16.16 -15.70
CA LEU A 137 16.78 16.79 -16.62
C LEU A 137 15.64 17.43 -15.83
N LEU A 138 15.01 16.70 -14.90
CA LEU A 138 13.97 17.21 -14.03
C LEU A 138 14.46 18.40 -13.18
N TRP A 139 15.73 18.39 -12.76
CA TRP A 139 16.30 19.51 -11.98
C TRP A 139 16.45 20.79 -12.79
N ARG A 140 16.85 20.66 -14.07
CA ARG A 140 16.98 21.82 -14.98
C ARG A 140 15.63 22.36 -15.40
N LYS A 141 14.66 21.45 -15.61
CA LYS A 141 13.38 21.82 -16.23
C LYS A 141 12.27 22.14 -15.22
N ILE A 142 12.36 21.66 -13.97
CA ILE A 142 11.35 21.90 -12.93
C ILE A 142 12.02 22.46 -11.67
N ARG A 143 12.79 21.66 -10.94
CA ARG A 143 13.55 22.10 -9.74
C ARG A 143 14.49 21.02 -9.22
N GLY A 144 15.52 21.44 -8.46
CA GLY A 144 16.46 20.54 -7.80
C GLY A 144 15.81 19.58 -6.79
N GLY A 145 16.43 18.41 -6.61
CA GLY A 145 16.04 17.41 -5.62
C GLY A 145 14.95 16.42 -6.05
N LEU A 146 14.46 16.53 -7.29
CA LEU A 146 13.55 15.53 -7.89
C LEU A 146 14.31 14.27 -8.29
N SER A 147 13.63 13.16 -8.44
CA SER A 147 14.20 11.91 -8.96
C SER A 147 13.17 11.15 -9.79
N ALA A 148 13.64 10.57 -10.89
CA ALA A 148 12.90 9.57 -11.64
C ALA A 148 13.58 8.21 -11.49
N GLY A 149 12.82 7.15 -11.66
CA GLY A 149 13.29 5.76 -11.62
C GLY A 149 12.21 4.85 -12.16
N ARG A 150 12.57 3.72 -12.77
CA ARG A 150 11.66 2.82 -13.47
C ARG A 150 10.39 2.52 -12.66
N VAL A 151 10.51 1.75 -11.59
CA VAL A 151 9.36 1.34 -10.76
C VAL A 151 8.71 2.51 -10.02
N GLN A 152 9.49 3.49 -9.54
CA GLN A 152 8.93 4.63 -8.79
C GLN A 152 8.06 5.54 -9.67
N SER A 153 8.45 5.78 -10.92
CA SER A 153 7.70 6.64 -11.84
C SER A 153 6.39 5.99 -12.25
N VAL A 154 6.41 4.68 -12.50
CA VAL A 154 5.20 3.88 -12.76
C VAL A 154 4.26 3.87 -11.55
N ALA A 155 4.78 3.73 -10.33
CA ALA A 155 3.95 3.81 -9.13
C ALA A 155 3.28 5.19 -8.95
N VAL A 156 3.96 6.29 -9.33
CA VAL A 156 3.35 7.63 -9.36
C VAL A 156 2.27 7.70 -10.43
N ARG A 157 2.52 7.20 -11.64
CA ARG A 157 1.56 7.14 -12.74
C ARG A 157 0.28 6.42 -12.32
N MET A 158 0.38 5.25 -11.68
CA MET A 158 -0.80 4.51 -11.18
C MET A 158 -1.67 5.37 -10.24
N VAL A 159 -1.02 6.13 -9.33
CA VAL A 159 -1.75 7.00 -8.40
C VAL A 159 -2.38 8.19 -9.12
N VAL A 160 -1.70 8.77 -10.13
CA VAL A 160 -2.21 9.87 -10.95
C VAL A 160 -3.37 9.42 -11.83
N ASP A 161 -3.23 8.27 -12.52
CA ASP A 161 -4.27 7.71 -13.38
C ASP A 161 -5.54 7.40 -12.57
N ARG A 162 -5.40 6.82 -11.36
CA ARG A 162 -6.52 6.60 -10.46
C ARG A 162 -7.19 7.91 -10.03
N GLU A 163 -6.46 8.96 -9.83
CA GLU A 163 -7.05 10.26 -9.51
C GLU A 163 -7.79 10.87 -10.72
N LYS A 164 -7.24 10.72 -11.95
CA LYS A 164 -7.92 11.11 -13.19
C LYS A 164 -9.22 10.31 -13.39
N GLU A 165 -9.22 8.99 -13.10
CA GLU A 165 -10.44 8.17 -13.12
C GLU A 165 -11.49 8.68 -12.13
N ILE A 166 -11.08 9.07 -10.92
CA ILE A 166 -11.99 9.61 -9.89
C ILE A 166 -12.56 10.97 -10.31
N GLU A 167 -11.74 11.85 -10.88
CA GLU A 167 -12.12 13.20 -11.33
C GLU A 167 -13.05 13.14 -12.53
N ALA A 168 -12.88 12.18 -13.42
CA ALA A 168 -13.74 11.96 -14.59
C ALA A 168 -15.02 11.19 -14.26
N PHE A 169 -15.14 10.63 -13.07
CA PHE A 169 -16.28 9.80 -12.70
C PHE A 169 -17.54 10.64 -12.50
N VAL A 170 -18.61 10.24 -13.19
CA VAL A 170 -19.93 10.84 -13.04
C VAL A 170 -20.82 9.93 -12.21
N PRO A 171 -21.19 10.32 -10.98
CA PRO A 171 -22.08 9.53 -10.14
C PRO A 171 -23.45 9.35 -10.80
N GLN A 172 -23.97 8.13 -10.77
CA GLN A 172 -25.31 7.80 -11.27
C GLN A 172 -26.17 7.36 -10.09
N GLU A 173 -27.35 7.94 -10.00
CA GLU A 173 -28.38 7.55 -9.06
C GLU A 173 -29.08 6.28 -9.55
N TYR A 174 -29.36 5.36 -8.64
CA TYR A 174 -30.20 4.21 -8.88
C TYR A 174 -30.89 3.76 -7.59
N TRP A 175 -31.92 2.93 -7.73
CA TRP A 175 -32.76 2.53 -6.63
C TRP A 175 -32.82 1.01 -6.50
N SER A 176 -33.08 0.54 -5.29
CA SER A 176 -33.45 -0.84 -5.00
C SER A 176 -34.69 -0.89 -4.12
N LEU A 177 -35.46 -1.98 -4.21
CA LEU A 177 -36.62 -2.20 -3.37
C LEU A 177 -36.38 -3.41 -2.47
N TRP A 178 -36.63 -3.23 -1.19
CA TRP A 178 -36.51 -4.29 -0.17
C TRP A 178 -37.88 -4.57 0.42
N ALA A 179 -38.20 -5.85 0.57
CA ALA A 179 -39.38 -6.31 1.29
C ALA A 179 -38.95 -6.83 2.67
N GLU A 180 -39.54 -6.31 3.73
CA GLU A 180 -39.49 -6.91 5.05
C GLU A 180 -40.65 -7.90 5.16
N LEU A 181 -40.30 -9.18 5.32
CA LEU A 181 -41.24 -10.31 5.32
C LEU A 181 -41.23 -11.01 6.68
N VAL A 182 -42.35 -11.56 7.05
CA VAL A 182 -42.51 -12.30 8.30
C VAL A 182 -42.92 -13.75 8.00
N ALA A 183 -42.16 -14.69 8.56
CA ALA A 183 -42.47 -16.12 8.55
C ALA A 183 -42.39 -16.69 9.96
N SER A 184 -43.41 -17.35 10.43
CA SER A 184 -43.47 -17.96 11.79
C SER A 184 -43.06 -16.97 12.90
N GLY A 185 -43.45 -15.69 12.78
CA GLY A 185 -43.11 -14.61 13.74
C GLY A 185 -41.68 -14.05 13.64
N GLN A 186 -40.85 -14.54 12.75
CA GLN A 186 -39.51 -14.05 12.50
C GLN A 186 -39.46 -13.16 11.27
N ARG A 187 -38.80 -11.98 11.40
CA ARG A 187 -38.61 -11.02 10.29
C ARG A 187 -37.33 -11.29 9.54
N PHE A 188 -37.40 -11.17 8.22
CA PHE A 188 -36.23 -11.19 7.35
C PHE A 188 -36.45 -10.24 6.16
N THR A 189 -35.37 -9.88 5.46
CA THR A 189 -35.43 -8.99 4.32
C THR A 189 -35.15 -9.74 3.02
N ALA A 190 -35.89 -9.38 1.97
CA ALA A 190 -35.67 -9.87 0.61
C ALA A 190 -35.54 -8.66 -0.34
N ARG A 191 -34.58 -8.72 -1.26
CA ARG A 191 -34.38 -7.69 -2.25
C ARG A 191 -35.14 -8.03 -3.53
N LEU A 192 -35.77 -7.04 -4.15
CA LEU A 192 -36.34 -7.17 -5.50
C LEU A 192 -35.26 -7.65 -6.47
N TYR A 193 -35.50 -8.81 -7.08
CA TYR A 193 -34.52 -9.48 -7.93
C TYR A 193 -34.86 -9.41 -9.42
N SER A 194 -36.12 -9.71 -9.79
CA SER A 194 -36.53 -9.68 -11.20
C SER A 194 -38.03 -9.40 -11.38
N ARG A 195 -38.41 -9.05 -12.63
CA ARG A 195 -39.79 -8.94 -13.10
C ARG A 195 -39.92 -9.75 -14.39
N ASN A 196 -40.78 -10.75 -14.45
CA ASN A 196 -40.97 -11.60 -15.63
C ASN A 196 -39.67 -12.22 -16.19
N GLY A 197 -38.66 -12.41 -15.40
CA GLY A 197 -37.33 -12.91 -15.80
C GLY A 197 -36.26 -11.83 -15.98
N ASP A 198 -36.63 -10.57 -16.22
CA ASP A 198 -35.68 -9.46 -16.33
C ASP A 198 -35.14 -9.07 -14.96
N ARG A 199 -33.81 -9.17 -14.79
CA ARG A 199 -33.15 -8.92 -13.51
C ARG A 199 -33.00 -7.42 -13.25
N PHE A 200 -33.18 -7.01 -11.99
CA PHE A 200 -32.82 -5.70 -11.49
C PHE A 200 -31.41 -5.70 -10.91
N GLY A 201 -30.65 -4.61 -11.16
CA GLY A 201 -29.30 -4.49 -10.67
C GLY A 201 -28.80 -3.05 -10.62
N SER A 202 -27.49 -2.91 -10.40
CA SER A 202 -26.81 -1.61 -10.40
C SER A 202 -26.35 -1.21 -11.81
N PRO A 203 -26.11 0.08 -12.08
CA PRO A 203 -25.60 0.55 -13.38
C PRO A 203 -24.26 -0.07 -13.80
N ALA A 204 -23.53 -0.68 -12.85
CA ALA A 204 -22.25 -1.33 -13.12
C ALA A 204 -22.39 -2.80 -13.59
N GLU A 205 -23.59 -3.36 -13.55
CA GLU A 205 -23.87 -4.74 -13.94
C GLU A 205 -24.41 -4.77 -15.37
N GLU A 206 -23.91 -5.67 -16.18
CA GLU A 206 -24.39 -5.87 -17.56
C GLU A 206 -25.65 -6.77 -17.57
N GLY A 207 -26.57 -6.50 -18.48
CA GLY A 207 -27.78 -7.30 -18.70
C GLY A 207 -28.82 -7.20 -17.58
N VAL A 208 -28.89 -6.07 -16.88
CA VAL A 208 -29.86 -5.81 -15.83
C VAL A 208 -30.70 -4.56 -16.12
N THR A 209 -31.92 -4.54 -15.62
CA THR A 209 -32.77 -3.36 -15.59
C THR A 209 -32.40 -2.51 -14.38
N VAL A 210 -32.10 -1.25 -14.60
CA VAL A 210 -31.73 -0.29 -13.55
C VAL A 210 -32.93 0.60 -13.23
N LEU A 211 -33.36 0.61 -11.98
CA LEU A 211 -34.36 1.57 -11.48
C LEU A 211 -33.70 2.92 -11.26
N ARG A 212 -34.01 3.90 -12.07
CA ARG A 212 -33.28 5.19 -12.09
C ARG A 212 -33.96 6.28 -11.27
N THR A 213 -35.27 6.16 -11.03
CA THR A 213 -36.04 7.19 -10.35
C THR A 213 -36.80 6.63 -9.15
N LYS A 214 -37.12 7.55 -8.23
CA LYS A 214 -37.98 7.23 -7.08
C LYS A 214 -39.37 6.78 -7.53
N ASP A 215 -39.91 7.43 -8.55
CA ASP A 215 -41.24 7.16 -9.05
C ASP A 215 -41.37 5.74 -9.62
N GLU A 216 -40.35 5.27 -10.36
CA GLU A 216 -40.30 3.89 -10.86
C GLU A 216 -40.39 2.87 -9.72
N VAL A 217 -39.64 3.06 -8.64
CA VAL A 217 -39.62 2.15 -7.52
C VAL A 217 -40.89 2.24 -6.68
N GLU A 218 -41.46 3.45 -6.51
CA GLU A 218 -42.73 3.65 -5.82
C GLU A 218 -43.91 3.05 -6.60
N ALA A 219 -43.91 3.12 -7.93
CA ALA A 219 -44.90 2.46 -8.78
C ALA A 219 -44.85 0.93 -8.59
N ILE A 220 -43.64 0.33 -8.54
CA ILE A 220 -43.48 -1.09 -8.24
C ILE A 220 -43.99 -1.40 -6.81
N ALA A 221 -43.63 -0.60 -5.83
CA ALA A 221 -44.06 -0.78 -4.45
C ALA A 221 -45.58 -0.65 -4.32
N ALA A 222 -46.22 0.27 -5.08
CA ALA A 222 -47.67 0.40 -5.13
C ALA A 222 -48.38 -0.82 -5.77
N ALA A 223 -47.80 -1.34 -6.85
CA ALA A 223 -48.32 -2.56 -7.52
C ALA A 223 -48.24 -3.81 -6.62
N LEU A 224 -47.25 -3.82 -5.71
CA LEU A 224 -47.04 -4.93 -4.77
C LEU A 224 -47.92 -4.85 -3.50
N ARG A 225 -48.56 -3.73 -3.23
CA ARG A 225 -49.51 -3.60 -2.12
C ARG A 225 -50.74 -4.43 -2.40
N GLY A 226 -50.93 -5.44 -1.64
CA GLY A 226 -52.05 -6.39 -1.81
C GLY A 226 -51.70 -7.67 -2.58
N GLU A 227 -50.52 -7.75 -3.14
CA GLU A 227 -50.03 -9.02 -3.70
C GLU A 227 -49.66 -10.00 -2.58
N ARG A 228 -49.84 -11.27 -2.88
CA ARG A 228 -49.46 -12.37 -1.97
C ARG A 228 -47.98 -12.69 -2.17
N PHE A 229 -47.22 -12.64 -1.11
CA PHE A 229 -45.83 -13.07 -1.12
C PHE A 229 -45.74 -14.56 -0.82
N VAL A 230 -45.32 -15.35 -1.79
CA VAL A 230 -45.32 -16.81 -1.70
C VAL A 230 -43.89 -17.30 -1.95
N VAL A 231 -43.39 -18.18 -1.08
CA VAL A 231 -42.10 -18.83 -1.25
C VAL A 231 -42.15 -19.71 -2.50
N GLY A 232 -41.38 -19.38 -3.50
CA GLY A 232 -41.21 -20.12 -4.74
C GLY A 232 -40.19 -21.23 -4.58
N GLU A 233 -38.91 -20.89 -4.77
CA GLU A 233 -37.81 -21.86 -4.70
C GLU A 233 -36.93 -21.61 -3.47
N VAL A 234 -36.61 -22.71 -2.76
CA VAL A 234 -35.67 -22.70 -1.64
C VAL A 234 -34.45 -23.54 -2.02
N ARG A 235 -33.32 -22.87 -2.24
CA ARG A 235 -32.06 -23.52 -2.59
C ARG A 235 -31.13 -23.55 -1.37
N ARG A 236 -30.75 -24.72 -0.92
CA ARG A 236 -29.78 -24.94 0.16
C ARG A 236 -28.54 -25.58 -0.43
N LYS A 237 -27.35 -24.99 -0.14
CA LYS A 237 -26.05 -25.49 -0.61
C LYS A 237 -25.01 -25.42 0.49
N GLU A 238 -24.18 -26.44 0.54
CA GLU A 238 -22.93 -26.34 1.29
C GLU A 238 -21.88 -25.66 0.40
N GLN A 239 -21.22 -24.62 0.92
CA GLN A 239 -20.15 -23.91 0.25
C GLN A 239 -18.85 -24.07 1.05
N PHE A 240 -17.82 -24.54 0.38
CA PHE A 240 -16.50 -24.63 0.98
C PHE A 240 -15.75 -23.31 0.81
N ARG A 241 -15.29 -22.74 1.94
CA ARG A 241 -14.34 -21.62 1.93
C ARG A 241 -12.95 -22.18 2.19
N HIS A 242 -12.06 -22.04 1.21
CA HIS A 242 -10.69 -22.51 1.31
C HIS A 242 -9.81 -21.48 2.01
N PRO A 243 -8.84 -21.91 2.84
CA PRO A 243 -7.87 -20.98 3.43
C PRO A 243 -6.98 -20.42 2.34
N ALA A 244 -6.63 -19.15 2.49
CA ALA A 244 -5.67 -18.50 1.62
C ALA A 244 -4.23 -19.03 1.87
N PRO A 245 -3.31 -18.96 0.88
CA PRO A 245 -1.94 -19.43 1.01
C PRO A 245 -1.19 -18.73 2.15
N PRO A 246 -0.05 -19.29 2.60
CA PRO A 246 0.89 -18.58 3.46
C PRO A 246 1.32 -17.26 2.84
N PHE A 247 1.89 -16.37 3.63
CA PHE A 247 2.25 -15.04 3.13
C PHE A 247 3.43 -15.07 2.16
N THR A 248 3.28 -14.28 1.10
CA THR A 248 4.39 -13.67 0.35
C THR A 248 4.71 -12.30 0.94
N THR A 249 5.79 -11.66 0.48
CA THR A 249 6.12 -10.26 0.86
C THR A 249 4.94 -9.32 0.62
N SER A 250 4.33 -9.40 -0.54
CA SER A 250 3.22 -8.54 -0.94
C SER A 250 1.99 -8.75 -0.05
N THR A 251 1.57 -10.01 0.13
CA THR A 251 0.38 -10.32 0.92
C THR A 251 0.58 -10.02 2.41
N LEU A 252 1.80 -10.18 2.95
CA LEU A 252 2.12 -9.74 4.31
C LEU A 252 2.01 -8.22 4.47
N GLN A 253 2.54 -7.45 3.52
CA GLN A 253 2.43 -5.98 3.54
C GLN A 253 0.97 -5.53 3.46
N GLN A 254 0.16 -6.18 2.62
CA GLN A 254 -1.27 -5.90 2.48
C GLN A 254 -2.03 -6.15 3.78
N GLU A 255 -1.87 -7.32 4.37
CA GLU A 255 -2.58 -7.69 5.60
C GLU A 255 -2.11 -6.90 6.83
N ALA A 256 -0.80 -6.63 6.95
CA ALA A 256 -0.28 -5.77 8.00
C ALA A 256 -0.80 -4.32 7.88
N ASN A 257 -0.97 -3.81 6.66
CA ASN A 257 -1.58 -2.50 6.43
C ASN A 257 -3.06 -2.50 6.79
N ARG A 258 -3.82 -3.52 6.36
CA ARG A 258 -5.27 -3.63 6.62
C ARG A 258 -5.56 -3.81 8.11
N ARG A 259 -4.92 -4.78 8.77
CA ARG A 259 -5.22 -5.18 10.17
C ARG A 259 -4.54 -4.32 11.21
N LEU A 260 -3.28 -3.94 10.96
CA LEU A 260 -2.44 -3.26 11.96
C LEU A 260 -2.21 -1.78 11.64
N GLY A 261 -2.54 -1.33 10.42
CA GLY A 261 -2.25 0.02 9.95
C GLY A 261 -0.76 0.29 9.76
N TYR A 262 0.04 -0.76 9.55
CA TYR A 262 1.47 -0.61 9.33
C TYR A 262 1.75 -0.23 7.87
N THR A 263 2.74 0.63 7.66
CA THR A 263 3.28 0.89 6.33
C THR A 263 4.06 -0.31 5.83
N ALA A 264 4.21 -0.44 4.50
CA ALA A 264 5.03 -1.49 3.90
C ALA A 264 6.45 -1.50 4.47
N ALA A 265 7.09 -0.34 4.59
CA ALA A 265 8.43 -0.20 5.15
C ALA A 265 8.50 -0.67 6.63
N ARG A 266 7.51 -0.30 7.46
CA ARG A 266 7.47 -0.76 8.85
C ARG A 266 7.29 -2.27 8.94
N THR A 267 6.42 -2.84 8.11
CA THR A 267 6.18 -4.28 8.06
C THR A 267 7.46 -5.03 7.75
N MET A 268 8.19 -4.60 6.70
CA MET A 268 9.44 -5.24 6.31
C MET A 268 10.55 -5.09 7.35
N ASN A 269 10.68 -3.92 7.99
CA ASN A 269 11.65 -3.72 9.08
C ASN A 269 11.40 -4.65 10.28
N VAL A 270 10.13 -4.89 10.63
CA VAL A 270 9.77 -5.80 11.71
C VAL A 270 9.98 -7.26 11.30
N ALA A 271 9.61 -7.62 10.07
CA ALA A 271 9.84 -8.96 9.53
C ALA A 271 11.34 -9.30 9.47
N GLN A 272 12.20 -8.35 9.05
CA GLN A 272 13.65 -8.52 9.07
C GLN A 272 14.18 -8.87 10.47
N GLN A 273 13.71 -8.19 11.51
CA GLN A 273 14.11 -8.45 12.88
C GLN A 273 13.67 -9.82 13.36
N LEU A 274 12.49 -10.29 12.97
CA LEU A 274 11.99 -11.62 13.29
C LEU A 274 12.79 -12.72 12.57
N TYR A 275 13.22 -12.46 11.34
CA TYR A 275 14.08 -13.37 10.57
C TYR A 275 15.49 -13.46 11.13
N GLU A 276 16.14 -12.30 11.39
CA GLU A 276 17.53 -12.25 11.90
C GLU A 276 17.69 -12.88 13.28
N GLY A 277 16.60 -12.93 14.04
CA GLY A 277 16.53 -13.62 15.33
C GLY A 277 16.22 -12.73 16.52
N VAL A 278 15.46 -13.30 17.43
CA VAL A 278 15.09 -12.71 18.71
C VAL A 278 15.58 -13.61 19.83
N ASP A 279 16.02 -13.01 20.93
CA ASP A 279 16.42 -13.75 22.13
C ASP A 279 15.17 -14.23 22.88
N LEU A 280 14.97 -15.55 22.93
CA LEU A 280 13.87 -16.21 23.61
C LEU A 280 14.28 -16.73 25.03
N GLY A 281 15.25 -16.09 25.65
CA GLY A 281 15.70 -16.51 26.98
C GLY A 281 16.33 -17.89 26.97
N PRO A 282 15.69 -18.93 27.57
CA PRO A 282 16.28 -20.30 27.66
C PRO A 282 16.54 -20.94 26.28
N GLU A 283 15.74 -20.62 25.27
CA GLU A 283 15.93 -21.13 23.90
C GLU A 283 17.05 -20.39 23.13
N GLY A 284 17.56 -19.29 23.69
CA GLY A 284 18.58 -18.47 23.05
C GLY A 284 18.03 -17.60 21.90
N THR A 285 18.93 -17.14 21.05
CA THR A 285 18.57 -16.30 19.90
C THR A 285 18.19 -17.17 18.70
N VAL A 286 16.96 -17.01 18.20
CA VAL A 286 16.40 -17.82 17.10
C VAL A 286 15.67 -16.94 16.11
N GLY A 287 15.83 -17.20 14.81
CA GLY A 287 14.95 -16.64 13.77
C GLY A 287 13.55 -17.21 13.92
N LEU A 288 12.56 -16.35 14.01
CA LEU A 288 11.16 -16.74 14.26
C LEU A 288 10.38 -16.99 12.99
N ILE A 289 10.82 -16.45 11.87
CA ILE A 289 10.17 -16.60 10.55
C ILE A 289 11.21 -16.97 9.50
N THR A 290 10.73 -17.53 8.39
CA THR A 290 11.52 -17.74 7.17
C THR A 290 11.83 -16.41 6.50
N TYR A 291 12.70 -16.41 5.49
CA TYR A 291 13.10 -15.23 4.74
C TYR A 291 11.89 -14.48 4.19
N MET A 292 11.82 -13.18 4.46
CA MET A 292 10.60 -12.38 4.23
C MET A 292 10.53 -11.72 2.85
N ARG A 293 11.57 -11.79 2.02
CA ARG A 293 11.53 -11.28 0.64
C ARG A 293 11.30 -12.45 -0.31
N THR A 294 10.06 -12.83 -0.47
CA THR A 294 9.65 -13.96 -1.30
C THR A 294 8.31 -13.69 -1.96
N ASP A 295 8.13 -14.17 -3.15
CA ASP A 295 6.86 -14.25 -3.88
C ASP A 295 6.34 -15.69 -3.94
N SER A 296 7.09 -16.64 -3.38
CA SER A 296 6.71 -18.05 -3.29
C SER A 296 5.68 -18.29 -2.18
N VAL A 297 4.74 -19.20 -2.44
CA VAL A 297 3.80 -19.75 -1.46
C VAL A 297 4.12 -21.20 -1.10
N ARG A 298 5.27 -21.71 -1.56
CA ARG A 298 5.74 -23.06 -1.26
C ARG A 298 6.05 -23.22 0.22
N VAL A 299 5.78 -24.37 0.76
CA VAL A 299 6.09 -24.75 2.16
C VAL A 299 6.89 -26.05 2.13
N ALA A 300 7.98 -26.09 2.88
CA ALA A 300 8.79 -27.31 3.03
C ALA A 300 7.98 -28.45 3.66
N ASP A 301 8.21 -29.68 3.21
CA ASP A 301 7.47 -30.86 3.67
C ASP A 301 7.61 -31.10 5.19
N SER A 302 8.77 -30.76 5.76
CA SER A 302 8.99 -30.84 7.21
C SER A 302 8.08 -29.89 7.97
N ALA A 303 7.95 -28.65 7.51
CA ALA A 303 7.08 -27.63 8.11
C ALA A 303 5.60 -27.98 7.93
N GLN A 304 5.21 -28.57 6.78
CA GLN A 304 3.84 -29.08 6.59
C GLN A 304 3.50 -30.20 7.57
N ARG A 305 4.43 -31.16 7.74
CA ARG A 305 4.23 -32.29 8.69
C ARG A 305 4.12 -31.80 10.13
N GLU A 306 4.96 -30.86 10.54
CA GLU A 306 4.91 -30.25 11.87
C GLU A 306 3.57 -29.52 12.09
N ALA A 307 3.15 -28.70 11.13
CA ALA A 307 1.88 -27.96 11.20
C ALA A 307 0.69 -28.89 11.30
N ARG A 308 0.64 -29.96 10.49
CA ARG A 308 -0.42 -30.97 10.54
C ARG A 308 -0.48 -31.72 11.88
N GLY A 309 0.67 -32.04 12.45
CA GLY A 309 0.77 -32.62 13.80
C GLY A 309 0.22 -31.67 14.87
N PHE A 310 0.62 -30.41 14.82
CA PHE A 310 0.13 -29.38 15.74
C PHE A 310 -1.39 -29.16 15.62
N ILE A 311 -1.92 -29.06 14.39
CA ILE A 311 -3.35 -28.87 14.15
C ILE A 311 -4.15 -30.04 14.72
N ARG A 312 -3.70 -31.27 14.47
CA ARG A 312 -4.34 -32.50 15.02
C ARG A 312 -4.40 -32.46 16.53
N GLN A 313 -3.30 -32.16 17.16
CA GLN A 313 -3.20 -32.12 18.63
C GLN A 313 -4.05 -30.99 19.24
N ARG A 314 -4.14 -29.83 18.58
CA ARG A 314 -4.78 -28.64 19.16
C ARG A 314 -6.25 -28.53 18.86
N PHE A 315 -6.67 -28.97 17.66
CA PHE A 315 -8.03 -28.77 17.13
C PHE A 315 -8.77 -30.09 16.83
N GLY A 316 -8.06 -31.19 16.69
CA GLY A 316 -8.62 -32.51 16.35
C GLY A 316 -8.46 -32.86 14.86
N ASP A 317 -8.75 -34.12 14.53
CA ASP A 317 -8.52 -34.71 13.21
C ASP A 317 -9.37 -34.04 12.11
N SER A 318 -10.60 -33.61 12.39
CA SER A 318 -11.47 -32.93 11.43
C SER A 318 -10.88 -31.63 10.87
N TYR A 319 -9.98 -31.00 11.60
CA TYR A 319 -9.31 -29.77 11.17
C TYR A 319 -8.08 -30.01 10.29
N VAL A 320 -7.66 -31.26 10.11
CA VAL A 320 -6.54 -31.63 9.24
C VAL A 320 -7.11 -32.17 7.92
N PRO A 321 -6.81 -31.55 6.77
CA PRO A 321 -7.28 -32.07 5.48
C PRO A 321 -6.61 -33.42 5.18
N ASP A 322 -7.27 -34.30 4.42
CA ASP A 322 -6.78 -35.65 4.11
C ASP A 322 -5.40 -35.62 3.45
N ALA A 323 -5.21 -34.75 2.48
CA ALA A 323 -3.93 -34.51 1.82
C ALA A 323 -3.29 -33.19 2.26
N PRO A 324 -1.94 -33.09 2.27
CA PRO A 324 -1.26 -31.82 2.47
C PRO A 324 -1.73 -30.78 1.43
N ARG A 325 -1.95 -29.55 1.88
CA ARG A 325 -2.35 -28.48 0.96
C ARG A 325 -1.16 -28.02 0.11
N VAL A 326 -1.41 -27.94 -1.19
CA VAL A 326 -0.44 -27.44 -2.17
C VAL A 326 -1.00 -26.15 -2.75
N TYR A 327 -0.24 -25.09 -2.65
CA TYR A 327 -0.53 -23.80 -3.28
C TYR A 327 0.39 -23.60 -4.47
N ARG A 328 -0.17 -23.11 -5.57
CA ARG A 328 0.62 -22.81 -6.79
C ARG A 328 1.16 -21.39 -6.69
N SER A 329 2.48 -21.25 -6.80
CA SER A 329 3.13 -19.97 -7.02
C SER A 329 2.82 -19.46 -8.45
N ARG A 330 2.97 -18.16 -8.67
CA ARG A 330 2.92 -17.60 -10.03
C ARG A 330 4.07 -18.14 -10.85
N ARG A 331 3.95 -18.17 -12.19
CA ARG A 331 5.00 -18.67 -13.09
C ARG A 331 6.35 -17.96 -12.94
N SER A 332 6.33 -16.70 -12.52
CA SER A 332 7.54 -15.88 -12.25
C SER A 332 8.08 -16.00 -10.84
N ALA A 333 7.48 -16.82 -9.96
CA ALA A 333 7.98 -17.00 -8.60
C ALA A 333 9.21 -17.90 -8.62
N GLN A 334 10.25 -17.49 -7.88
CA GLN A 334 11.46 -18.30 -7.70
C GLN A 334 11.13 -19.57 -6.92
N ASP A 335 11.15 -20.73 -7.60
CA ASP A 335 10.81 -22.02 -7.00
C ASP A 335 11.74 -22.43 -5.83
N ALA A 336 12.91 -21.81 -5.77
CA ALA A 336 13.87 -22.04 -4.69
C ALA A 336 13.42 -21.45 -3.35
N HIS A 337 12.53 -20.45 -3.35
CA HIS A 337 12.11 -19.75 -2.14
C HIS A 337 10.94 -20.44 -1.45
N GLU A 338 10.84 -20.26 -0.14
CA GLU A 338 9.67 -20.61 0.67
C GLU A 338 8.78 -19.41 0.97
N ALA A 339 7.51 -19.69 1.31
CA ALA A 339 6.60 -18.71 1.88
C ALA A 339 7.08 -18.17 3.23
N ILE A 340 6.58 -17.01 3.62
CA ILE A 340 6.80 -16.46 4.97
C ILE A 340 5.99 -17.26 5.97
N ARG A 341 6.67 -18.01 6.82
CA ARG A 341 6.09 -18.89 7.85
C ARG A 341 6.88 -18.82 9.17
N PRO A 342 6.31 -19.24 10.30
CA PRO A 342 7.09 -19.47 11.51
C PRO A 342 8.13 -20.58 11.27
N THR A 343 9.29 -20.45 11.88
CA THR A 343 10.35 -21.49 11.84
C THR A 343 9.98 -22.74 12.64
N ALA A 344 9.06 -22.62 13.58
CA ALA A 344 8.51 -23.72 14.35
C ALA A 344 7.10 -23.40 14.83
N VAL A 345 6.15 -24.29 14.56
CA VAL A 345 4.71 -24.05 14.84
C VAL A 345 4.41 -24.08 16.35
N HIS A 346 5.15 -24.85 17.13
CA HIS A 346 4.99 -24.94 18.59
C HIS A 346 5.33 -23.60 19.31
N ARG A 347 6.09 -22.71 18.68
CA ARG A 347 6.32 -21.35 19.17
C ARG A 347 5.08 -20.48 18.89
N THR A 348 3.99 -20.78 19.62
CA THR A 348 2.74 -20.03 19.44
C THR A 348 2.95 -18.54 19.76
N PRO A 349 2.10 -17.65 19.22
CA PRO A 349 2.18 -16.22 19.51
C PRO A 349 2.15 -15.87 21.00
N ASP A 350 1.42 -16.64 21.80
CA ASP A 350 1.34 -16.41 23.25
C ASP A 350 2.59 -16.90 23.97
N HIS A 351 3.23 -17.97 23.52
CA HIS A 351 4.50 -18.47 24.04
C HIS A 351 5.63 -17.44 23.87
N VAL A 352 5.78 -16.84 22.69
CA VAL A 352 6.88 -15.92 22.40
C VAL A 352 6.59 -14.46 22.77
N LYS A 353 5.35 -14.11 23.13
CA LYS A 353 4.90 -12.73 23.38
C LYS A 353 5.73 -11.99 24.43
N ALA A 354 6.19 -12.69 25.47
CA ALA A 354 6.97 -12.10 26.56
C ALA A 354 8.36 -11.61 26.08
N TYR A 355 8.89 -12.18 25.00
CA TYR A 355 10.20 -11.87 24.44
C TYR A 355 10.15 -10.88 23.28
N LEU A 356 8.95 -10.54 22.81
CA LEU A 356 8.73 -9.70 21.65
C LEU A 356 8.26 -8.30 22.02
N ARG A 357 8.74 -7.31 21.30
CA ARG A 357 8.11 -5.98 21.31
C ARG A 357 6.71 -6.07 20.74
N SER A 358 5.85 -5.12 21.11
CA SER A 358 4.45 -5.09 20.67
C SER A 358 4.26 -5.14 19.16
N ASP A 359 5.14 -4.51 18.38
CA ASP A 359 5.10 -4.54 16.92
C ASP A 359 5.54 -5.89 16.35
N GLN A 360 6.57 -6.50 16.93
CA GLN A 360 7.05 -7.83 16.59
C GLN A 360 5.99 -8.90 16.90
N ALA A 361 5.38 -8.84 18.09
CA ALA A 361 4.35 -9.79 18.50
C ALA A 361 3.13 -9.76 17.56
N LYS A 362 2.74 -8.57 17.07
CA LYS A 362 1.60 -8.42 16.13
C LYS A 362 1.91 -9.01 14.75
N ILE A 363 3.09 -8.75 14.21
CA ILE A 363 3.50 -9.31 12.90
C ILE A 363 3.71 -10.81 13.02
N TYR A 364 4.37 -11.28 14.08
CA TYR A 364 4.55 -12.72 14.29
C TYR A 364 3.21 -13.47 14.40
N ARG A 365 2.26 -12.94 15.20
CA ARG A 365 0.92 -13.49 15.32
C ARG A 365 0.23 -13.58 13.95
N LEU A 366 0.31 -12.52 13.15
CA LEU A 366 -0.30 -12.48 11.81
C LEU A 366 0.28 -13.56 10.90
N ILE A 367 1.61 -13.73 10.89
CA ILE A 367 2.30 -14.75 10.09
C ILE A 367 1.95 -16.16 10.58
N TRP A 368 1.99 -16.37 11.89
CA TRP A 368 1.72 -17.68 12.49
C TRP A 368 0.27 -18.13 12.26
N GLU A 369 -0.70 -17.26 12.53
CA GLU A 369 -2.12 -17.57 12.34
C GLU A 369 -2.42 -17.86 10.86
N ARG A 370 -1.86 -17.09 9.93
CA ARG A 370 -2.03 -17.32 8.50
C ARG A 370 -1.42 -18.63 8.03
N PHE A 371 -0.22 -18.95 8.50
CA PHE A 371 0.45 -20.20 8.17
C PHE A 371 -0.31 -21.41 8.67
N VAL A 372 -0.70 -21.43 9.94
CA VAL A 372 -1.47 -22.55 10.50
C VAL A 372 -2.81 -22.70 9.78
N ALA A 373 -3.55 -21.61 9.59
CA ALA A 373 -4.79 -21.59 8.83
C ALA A 373 -4.65 -22.17 7.42
N SER A 374 -3.54 -21.84 6.73
CA SER A 374 -3.27 -22.36 5.38
C SER A 374 -3.11 -23.90 5.33
N GLN A 375 -2.79 -24.53 6.44
CA GLN A 375 -2.63 -25.98 6.54
C GLN A 375 -3.88 -26.71 7.12
N MET A 376 -4.94 -25.96 7.45
CA MET A 376 -6.19 -26.48 8.02
C MET A 376 -7.22 -26.88 6.96
N SER A 377 -8.22 -27.64 7.37
CA SER A 377 -9.40 -27.96 6.58
C SER A 377 -10.19 -26.71 6.21
N SER A 378 -10.86 -26.74 5.07
CA SER A 378 -11.74 -25.66 4.62
C SER A 378 -12.90 -25.45 5.60
N ALA A 379 -13.36 -24.22 5.71
CA ALA A 379 -14.61 -23.95 6.40
C ALA A 379 -15.78 -24.40 5.51
N VAL A 380 -16.82 -24.94 6.15
CA VAL A 380 -18.07 -25.32 5.48
C VAL A 380 -19.14 -24.33 5.91
N MET A 381 -19.73 -23.67 4.93
CA MET A 381 -20.83 -22.74 5.11
C MET A 381 -22.11 -23.36 4.61
N ASP A 382 -23.15 -23.39 5.44
CA ASP A 382 -24.50 -23.59 4.93
C ASP A 382 -24.97 -22.27 4.32
N THR A 383 -25.41 -22.30 3.09
CA THR A 383 -26.01 -21.14 2.41
C THR A 383 -27.47 -21.49 2.01
N ILE A 384 -28.32 -20.51 2.19
CA ILE A 384 -29.72 -20.60 1.78
C ILE A 384 -30.03 -19.40 0.88
N SER A 385 -30.71 -19.66 -0.24
CA SER A 385 -31.27 -18.65 -1.10
C SER A 385 -32.74 -18.96 -1.32
N VAL A 386 -33.61 -18.01 -1.04
CA VAL A 386 -35.04 -18.13 -1.14
C VAL A 386 -35.55 -17.13 -2.14
N ASP A 387 -36.26 -17.62 -3.15
CA ASP A 387 -36.98 -16.81 -4.12
C ASP A 387 -38.43 -16.69 -3.68
N VAL A 388 -38.91 -15.46 -3.49
CA VAL A 388 -40.28 -15.14 -3.06
C VAL A 388 -40.99 -14.45 -4.21
N ALA A 389 -42.07 -15.04 -4.70
CA ALA A 389 -42.91 -14.52 -5.76
C ALA A 389 -43.98 -13.56 -5.20
N ALA A 390 -44.19 -12.44 -5.86
CA ALA A 390 -45.29 -11.51 -5.60
C ALA A 390 -45.80 -10.95 -6.94
N GLY A 391 -46.90 -11.52 -7.43
CA GLY A 391 -47.39 -11.22 -8.80
C GLY A 391 -46.37 -11.55 -9.86
N ALA A 392 -46.01 -10.56 -10.70
CA ALA A 392 -44.99 -10.67 -11.74
C ALA A 392 -43.56 -10.47 -11.22
N TYR A 393 -43.39 -10.17 -9.94
CA TYR A 393 -42.10 -9.80 -9.35
C TYR A 393 -41.53 -10.97 -8.50
N LEU A 394 -40.22 -11.06 -8.51
CA LEU A 394 -39.46 -12.01 -7.68
C LEU A 394 -38.57 -11.26 -6.73
N PHE A 395 -38.63 -11.56 -5.47
CA PHE A 395 -37.70 -11.11 -4.43
C PHE A 395 -36.74 -12.22 -4.06
N ARG A 396 -35.53 -11.90 -3.68
CA ARG A 396 -34.53 -12.87 -3.23
C ARG A 396 -34.00 -12.51 -1.85
N ALA A 397 -34.06 -13.48 -0.95
CA ALA A 397 -33.39 -13.45 0.33
C ALA A 397 -32.26 -14.47 0.34
N THR A 398 -31.12 -14.09 0.95
CA THR A 398 -29.99 -14.98 1.12
C THR A 398 -29.60 -15.04 2.59
N GLY A 399 -29.09 -16.17 3.03
CA GLY A 399 -28.57 -16.35 4.36
C GLY A 399 -27.39 -17.30 4.36
N SER A 400 -26.50 -17.13 5.33
CA SER A 400 -25.36 -18.02 5.50
C SER A 400 -25.03 -18.23 6.97
N ARG A 401 -24.58 -19.43 7.31
CA ARG A 401 -24.05 -19.77 8.63
C ARG A 401 -22.86 -20.70 8.53
N VAL A 402 -21.98 -20.63 9.51
CA VAL A 402 -20.86 -21.54 9.60
C VAL A 402 -21.34 -22.89 10.10
N LYS A 403 -21.27 -23.95 9.27
CA LYS A 403 -21.53 -25.33 9.65
C LYS A 403 -20.32 -25.96 10.31
N PHE A 404 -19.16 -25.81 9.69
CA PHE A 404 -17.87 -26.23 10.23
C PHE A 404 -16.85 -25.09 10.08
N PRO A 405 -16.23 -24.62 11.18
CA PRO A 405 -15.38 -23.44 11.10
C PRO A 405 -14.07 -23.69 10.35
N GLY A 406 -13.51 -24.93 10.34
CA GLY A 406 -12.24 -25.20 9.69
C GLY A 406 -11.18 -24.17 10.06
N TYR A 407 -10.47 -23.61 9.07
CA TYR A 407 -9.44 -22.58 9.30
C TYR A 407 -9.95 -21.28 9.95
N LEU A 408 -11.25 -20.99 9.86
CA LEU A 408 -11.85 -19.81 10.51
C LEU A 408 -11.78 -19.86 12.05
N ALA A 409 -11.49 -21.02 12.62
CA ALA A 409 -11.25 -21.16 14.05
C ALA A 409 -10.03 -20.35 14.53
N ILE A 410 -9.07 -20.10 13.65
CA ILE A 410 -7.83 -19.39 13.97
C ILE A 410 -7.65 -18.11 13.18
N TYR A 411 -8.11 -18.07 11.93
CA TYR A 411 -7.90 -16.95 11.03
C TYR A 411 -9.18 -16.55 10.32
N ARG A 412 -9.66 -15.33 10.55
CA ARG A 412 -10.80 -14.76 9.83
C ARG A 412 -10.30 -13.77 8.80
N ASP A 413 -10.62 -13.98 7.55
CA ASP A 413 -10.36 -13.00 6.50
C ASP A 413 -11.19 -11.74 6.75
N LEU A 414 -10.58 -10.57 6.63
CA LEU A 414 -11.32 -9.32 6.63
C LEU A 414 -11.87 -9.09 5.21
N PRO A 415 -13.15 -8.74 5.05
CA PRO A 415 -13.70 -8.41 3.75
C PRO A 415 -12.95 -7.21 3.15
N GLU A 416 -12.67 -7.24 1.85
CA GLU A 416 -11.90 -6.19 1.18
C GLU A 416 -12.58 -4.81 1.27
N ASN A 417 -13.89 -4.78 1.26
CA ASN A 417 -14.69 -3.53 1.21
C ASN A 417 -15.38 -3.18 2.53
N GLY A 418 -15.08 -3.86 3.64
CA GLY A 418 -15.70 -3.57 4.93
C GLY A 418 -17.22 -3.91 5.03
N THR A 419 -17.82 -4.41 3.96
CA THR A 419 -19.23 -4.81 3.86
C THR A 419 -19.38 -6.31 4.09
N GLY A 420 -18.76 -6.83 5.14
CA GLY A 420 -19.08 -8.15 5.62
C GLY A 420 -20.42 -8.07 6.34
N GLU A 421 -21.51 -8.11 5.61
CA GLU A 421 -22.82 -8.35 6.19
C GLU A 421 -22.76 -9.73 6.87
N ALA A 422 -22.98 -9.73 8.16
CA ALA A 422 -23.41 -10.92 8.83
C ALA A 422 -24.84 -11.18 8.30
N GLU A 423 -24.94 -11.82 7.13
CA GLU A 423 -26.21 -12.34 6.67
C GLU A 423 -26.70 -13.29 7.77
N GLY A 424 -27.71 -12.89 8.49
CA GLY A 424 -28.37 -13.73 9.47
C GLY A 424 -28.88 -15.00 8.77
N TRP A 425 -29.10 -16.06 9.54
CA TRP A 425 -29.79 -17.24 9.02
C TRP A 425 -31.26 -16.88 8.80
N LEU A 426 -31.82 -17.28 7.66
CA LEU A 426 -33.25 -17.14 7.38
C LEU A 426 -34.08 -18.10 8.25
N PRO A 427 -35.35 -17.76 8.56
CA PRO A 427 -36.27 -18.69 9.19
C PRO A 427 -36.44 -19.98 8.36
N GLU A 428 -37.00 -20.99 8.94
CA GLU A 428 -37.36 -22.18 8.17
C GLU A 428 -38.48 -21.85 7.19
N LEU A 429 -38.19 -22.01 5.90
CA LEU A 429 -39.08 -21.70 4.79
C LEU A 429 -39.19 -22.93 3.89
N THR A 430 -40.43 -23.20 3.44
CA THR A 430 -40.73 -24.23 2.47
C THR A 430 -41.44 -23.62 1.26
N GLN A 431 -41.34 -24.28 0.11
CA GLN A 431 -42.01 -23.86 -1.10
C GLN A 431 -43.53 -23.85 -0.87
N GLY A 432 -44.19 -22.78 -1.25
CA GLY A 432 -45.61 -22.57 -1.09
C GLY A 432 -46.01 -21.82 0.19
N ASP A 433 -45.07 -21.57 1.12
CA ASP A 433 -45.36 -20.76 2.31
C ASP A 433 -45.80 -19.37 1.92
N VAL A 434 -46.88 -18.88 2.52
CA VAL A 434 -47.39 -17.53 2.36
C VAL A 434 -46.78 -16.66 3.43
N LEU A 435 -46.12 -15.59 3.01
CA LEU A 435 -45.42 -14.65 3.89
C LEU A 435 -46.25 -13.38 4.12
N GLU A 436 -46.21 -12.87 5.32
CA GLU A 436 -46.79 -11.58 5.65
C GLU A 436 -45.81 -10.47 5.22
N LEU A 437 -46.28 -9.48 4.45
CA LEU A 437 -45.51 -8.30 4.10
C LEU A 437 -45.61 -7.27 5.23
N ALA A 438 -44.51 -7.03 5.94
CA ALA A 438 -44.45 -6.01 6.99
C ALA A 438 -44.18 -4.60 6.39
N ALA A 439 -43.24 -4.49 5.43
CA ALA A 439 -42.91 -3.23 4.80
C ALA A 439 -42.25 -3.41 3.43
N LEU A 440 -42.44 -2.41 2.54
CA LEU A 440 -41.67 -2.24 1.32
C LEU A 440 -40.83 -0.96 1.47
N THR A 441 -39.51 -1.11 1.35
CA THR A 441 -38.56 -0.01 1.60
C THR A 441 -37.75 0.30 0.34
N PRO A 442 -38.08 1.37 -0.39
CA PRO A 442 -37.21 1.93 -1.43
C PRO A 442 -35.88 2.43 -0.84
N GLN A 443 -34.78 2.07 -1.46
CA GLN A 443 -33.43 2.56 -1.05
C GLN A 443 -32.76 3.24 -2.24
N GLN A 444 -32.34 4.47 -2.01
CA GLN A 444 -31.55 5.27 -2.96
C GLN A 444 -30.08 4.89 -2.86
N HIS A 445 -29.46 4.72 -3.99
CA HIS A 445 -28.03 4.45 -4.13
C HIS A 445 -27.42 5.43 -5.12
N THR A 446 -26.13 5.68 -4.98
CA THR A 446 -25.34 6.43 -5.94
C THR A 446 -24.07 5.64 -6.23
N THR A 447 -23.74 5.44 -7.49
CA THR A 447 -22.48 4.81 -7.88
C THR A 447 -21.30 5.61 -7.30
N GLN A 448 -20.27 4.91 -6.87
CA GLN A 448 -19.08 5.52 -6.27
C GLN A 448 -17.91 5.42 -7.25
N PRO A 449 -17.02 6.41 -7.28
CA PRO A 449 -15.78 6.31 -8.06
C PRO A 449 -14.90 5.19 -7.52
N PRO A 450 -13.95 4.68 -8.34
CA PRO A 450 -13.00 3.70 -7.86
C PRO A 450 -12.23 4.27 -6.65
N PRO A 451 -11.99 3.48 -5.60
CA PRO A 451 -11.34 3.97 -4.40
C PRO A 451 -9.88 4.33 -4.68
N ARG A 452 -9.39 5.43 -4.08
CA ARG A 452 -7.98 5.76 -4.08
C ARG A 452 -7.14 4.63 -3.49
N TYR A 453 -5.95 4.42 -4.02
CA TYR A 453 -5.04 3.42 -3.48
C TYR A 453 -4.70 3.68 -2.01
N THR A 454 -4.61 2.60 -1.24
CA THR A 454 -3.84 2.53 0.02
C THR A 454 -2.44 2.01 -0.31
N GLU A 455 -1.50 2.00 0.64
CA GLU A 455 -0.22 1.30 0.42
C GLU A 455 -0.46 -0.19 0.09
N ALA A 456 -1.40 -0.83 0.76
CA ALA A 456 -1.77 -2.23 0.51
C ALA A 456 -2.29 -2.46 -0.92
N SER A 457 -3.27 -1.67 -1.36
CA SER A 457 -3.84 -1.85 -2.70
C SER A 457 -2.89 -1.41 -3.82
N LEU A 458 -1.96 -0.47 -3.56
CA LEU A 458 -0.92 -0.14 -4.53
C LEU A 458 0.10 -1.28 -4.66
N VAL A 459 0.55 -1.89 -3.55
CA VAL A 459 1.42 -3.07 -3.59
C VAL A 459 0.76 -4.20 -4.37
N ARG A 460 -0.52 -4.46 -4.11
CA ARG A 460 -1.30 -5.47 -4.84
C ARG A 460 -1.34 -5.17 -6.34
N ALA A 461 -1.66 -3.93 -6.70
CA ALA A 461 -1.77 -3.53 -8.12
C ALA A 461 -0.42 -3.58 -8.86
N LEU A 462 0.69 -3.26 -8.19
CA LEU A 462 2.04 -3.44 -8.73
C LEU A 462 2.35 -4.93 -8.95
N GLU A 463 2.08 -5.77 -7.95
CA GLU A 463 2.28 -7.22 -8.03
C GLU A 463 1.44 -7.86 -9.13
N GLU A 464 0.14 -7.53 -9.23
CA GLU A 464 -0.77 -8.06 -10.25
C GLU A 464 -0.32 -7.74 -11.68
N ARG A 465 0.36 -6.60 -11.86
CA ARG A 465 0.95 -6.20 -13.15
C ARG A 465 2.38 -6.68 -13.36
N GLY A 466 2.98 -7.40 -12.43
CA GLY A 466 4.39 -7.82 -12.54
C GLY A 466 5.42 -6.70 -12.35
N ILE A 467 5.00 -5.52 -11.85
CA ILE A 467 5.84 -4.33 -11.72
C ILE A 467 6.52 -4.31 -10.35
N GLY A 468 7.84 -4.36 -10.36
CA GLY A 468 8.65 -4.47 -9.13
C GLY A 468 8.71 -5.91 -8.60
N ARG A 469 9.44 -6.10 -7.50
CA ARG A 469 9.67 -7.40 -6.85
C ARG A 469 9.64 -7.23 -5.33
N PRO A 470 9.63 -8.30 -4.53
CA PRO A 470 9.58 -8.25 -3.07
C PRO A 470 10.53 -7.23 -2.42
N SER A 471 11.72 -7.06 -2.98
CA SER A 471 12.72 -6.10 -2.51
C SER A 471 12.38 -4.63 -2.80
N THR A 472 11.48 -4.31 -3.73
CA THR A 472 11.23 -2.94 -4.23
C THR A 472 9.92 -2.30 -3.83
N TYR A 473 8.90 -3.05 -3.46
CA TYR A 473 7.58 -2.47 -3.13
C TYR A 473 7.65 -1.41 -2.02
N ALA A 474 8.20 -1.78 -0.87
CA ALA A 474 8.30 -0.86 0.27
C ALA A 474 9.22 0.36 0.00
N PRO A 475 10.44 0.20 -0.57
CA PRO A 475 11.31 1.32 -0.93
C PRO A 475 10.68 2.27 -1.96
N THR A 476 9.93 1.75 -2.94
CA THR A 476 9.24 2.55 -3.95
C THR A 476 8.20 3.45 -3.32
N ILE A 477 7.28 2.88 -2.52
CA ILE A 477 6.23 3.65 -1.84
C ILE A 477 6.84 4.71 -0.89
N GLU A 478 7.86 4.34 -0.15
CA GLU A 478 8.56 5.31 0.72
C GLU A 478 9.20 6.43 -0.09
N THR A 479 9.80 6.13 -1.25
CA THR A 479 10.48 7.10 -2.09
C THR A 479 9.50 8.09 -2.71
N ILE A 480 8.39 7.65 -3.30
CA ILE A 480 7.40 8.56 -3.90
C ILE A 480 6.76 9.48 -2.87
N LYS A 481 6.55 9.01 -1.63
CA LYS A 481 6.07 9.82 -0.50
C LYS A 481 7.15 10.80 -0.01
N ARG A 482 8.40 10.35 0.15
CA ARG A 482 9.52 11.19 0.60
C ARG A 482 9.86 12.28 -0.40
N ARG A 483 9.72 12.01 -1.71
CA ARG A 483 9.93 12.99 -2.78
C ARG A 483 8.77 13.99 -2.91
N GLY A 484 7.65 13.70 -2.25
CA GLY A 484 6.48 14.56 -2.26
C GLY A 484 5.63 14.43 -3.52
N TYR A 485 5.81 13.38 -4.33
CA TYR A 485 4.97 13.10 -5.49
C TYR A 485 3.59 12.60 -5.09
N VAL A 486 3.53 11.87 -3.99
CA VAL A 486 2.31 11.29 -3.44
C VAL A 486 2.20 11.66 -1.95
N ARG A 487 1.01 12.03 -1.52
CA ARG A 487 0.66 12.29 -0.12
C ARG A 487 -0.26 11.21 0.40
N SER A 488 -0.17 10.91 1.70
CA SER A 488 -1.10 9.99 2.36
C SER A 488 -2.10 10.80 3.17
N VAL A 489 -3.35 10.84 2.71
CA VAL A 489 -4.47 11.52 3.39
C VAL A 489 -5.47 10.45 3.81
N MET A 490 -5.78 10.37 5.10
CA MET A 490 -6.66 9.31 5.66
C MET A 490 -6.28 7.89 5.18
N ARG A 491 -4.96 7.60 5.15
CA ARG A 491 -4.39 6.33 4.67
C ARG A 491 -4.63 6.05 3.17
N ARG A 492 -5.16 7.01 2.41
CA ARG A 492 -5.30 6.95 0.95
C ARG A 492 -4.17 7.73 0.30
N LEU A 493 -3.64 7.21 -0.78
CA LEU A 493 -2.60 7.85 -1.56
C LEU A 493 -3.24 8.79 -2.57
N GLN A 494 -2.77 10.03 -2.59
CA GLN A 494 -3.20 11.08 -3.52
C GLN A 494 -1.99 11.69 -4.19
N PRO A 495 -2.02 11.97 -5.49
CA PRO A 495 -0.94 12.68 -6.13
C PRO A 495 -0.88 14.13 -5.63
N SER A 496 0.31 14.70 -5.57
CA SER A 496 0.48 16.14 -5.41
C SER A 496 0.54 16.82 -6.79
N ASP A 497 0.41 18.16 -6.83
CA ASP A 497 0.59 18.92 -8.07
C ASP A 497 1.96 18.64 -8.69
N LEU A 498 3.00 18.54 -7.86
CA LEU A 498 4.33 18.14 -8.28
C LEU A 498 4.35 16.72 -8.87
N GLY A 499 3.63 15.78 -8.24
CA GLY A 499 3.52 14.40 -8.74
C GLY A 499 2.82 14.32 -10.08
N ARG A 500 1.75 15.09 -10.28
CA ARG A 500 1.05 15.21 -11.56
C ARG A 500 1.98 15.80 -12.64
N LEU A 501 2.61 16.93 -12.35
CA LEU A 501 3.52 17.60 -13.28
C LEU A 501 4.68 16.70 -13.73
N VAL A 502 5.35 16.03 -12.79
CA VAL A 502 6.44 15.10 -13.11
C VAL A 502 5.92 13.90 -13.90
N ASN A 503 4.75 13.36 -13.54
CA ASN A 503 4.12 12.27 -14.27
C ASN A 503 3.78 12.65 -15.71
N ASP A 504 3.11 13.79 -15.90
CA ASP A 504 2.66 14.22 -17.22
C ASP A 504 3.86 14.48 -18.14
N LEU A 505 4.93 15.09 -17.62
CA LEU A 505 6.19 15.27 -18.36
C LEU A 505 6.83 13.91 -18.73
N LEU A 506 6.84 12.95 -17.81
CA LEU A 506 7.42 11.63 -18.09
C LEU A 506 6.57 10.82 -19.07
N VAL A 507 5.24 10.92 -19.01
CA VAL A 507 4.33 10.25 -19.95
C VAL A 507 4.49 10.82 -21.35
N GLU A 508 4.64 12.14 -21.48
CA GLU A 508 4.78 12.81 -22.77
C GLU A 508 6.11 12.53 -23.48
N HIS A 509 7.21 12.48 -22.71
CA HIS A 509 8.54 12.44 -23.32
C HIS A 509 9.31 11.12 -23.10
N PHE A 510 8.84 10.25 -22.19
CA PHE A 510 9.47 8.98 -21.82
C PHE A 510 8.40 7.90 -21.62
N GLY A 511 7.47 7.80 -22.58
CA GLY A 511 6.32 6.91 -22.51
C GLY A 511 6.68 5.48 -22.09
N ASP A 512 7.72 4.90 -22.72
CA ASP A 512 8.19 3.54 -22.43
C ASP A 512 8.67 3.36 -20.99
N VAL A 513 9.42 4.34 -20.45
CA VAL A 513 9.97 4.26 -19.07
C VAL A 513 8.88 4.22 -18.00
N VAL A 514 7.71 4.79 -18.29
CA VAL A 514 6.56 4.83 -17.39
C VAL A 514 5.41 3.92 -17.85
N ASP A 515 5.62 3.14 -18.92
CA ASP A 515 4.66 2.16 -19.40
C ASP A 515 4.59 0.96 -18.44
N TYR A 516 3.36 0.45 -18.24
CA TYR A 516 3.10 -0.67 -17.33
C TYR A 516 3.67 -1.97 -17.88
N ASP A 517 3.36 -2.30 -19.13
CA ASP A 517 3.73 -3.56 -19.75
C ASP A 517 5.23 -3.61 -20.05
N PHE A 518 5.80 -2.50 -20.52
CA PHE A 518 7.24 -2.37 -20.71
C PHE A 518 8.03 -2.60 -19.41
N THR A 519 7.56 -1.99 -18.31
CA THR A 519 8.21 -2.17 -17.00
C THR A 519 8.08 -3.60 -16.49
N ALA A 520 6.93 -4.23 -16.68
CA ALA A 520 6.71 -5.63 -16.32
C ALA A 520 7.63 -6.57 -17.12
N THR A 521 7.69 -6.39 -18.46
CA THR A 521 8.57 -7.15 -19.34
C THR A 521 10.03 -7.04 -18.92
N LEU A 522 10.49 -5.84 -18.58
CA LEU A 522 11.87 -5.64 -18.14
C LEU A 522 12.18 -6.32 -16.79
N GLU A 523 11.18 -6.40 -15.87
CA GLU A 523 11.34 -7.17 -14.63
C GLU A 523 11.36 -8.69 -14.91
N GLU A 524 10.63 -9.18 -15.93
CA GLU A 524 10.70 -10.57 -16.39
C GLU A 524 12.04 -10.89 -17.04
N GLU A 525 12.58 -9.99 -17.87
CA GLU A 525 13.91 -10.15 -18.46
C GLU A 525 15.01 -10.22 -17.39
N LEU A 526 14.88 -9.44 -16.28
CA LEU A 526 15.80 -9.54 -15.15
C LEU A 526 15.70 -10.89 -14.43
N ASP A 527 14.53 -11.50 -14.36
CA ASP A 527 14.36 -12.83 -13.79
C ASP A 527 14.94 -13.91 -14.77
N GLN A 528 14.79 -13.73 -16.08
CA GLN A 528 15.41 -14.61 -17.08
C GLN A 528 16.96 -14.56 -17.05
N ILE A 529 17.56 -13.40 -16.71
CA ILE A 529 19.00 -13.32 -16.46
C ILE A 529 19.37 -14.18 -15.24
N GLU A 530 18.56 -14.14 -14.19
CA GLU A 530 18.76 -14.95 -12.99
C GLU A 530 18.70 -16.44 -13.25
N GLU A 531 17.80 -16.87 -14.16
CA GLU A 531 17.69 -18.24 -14.64
C GLU A 531 18.79 -18.64 -15.64
N GLY A 532 19.62 -17.70 -16.06
CA GLY A 532 20.66 -17.92 -17.08
C GLY A 532 20.13 -18.01 -18.53
N ALA A 533 18.86 -17.66 -18.75
CA ALA A 533 18.22 -17.70 -20.06
C ALA A 533 18.51 -16.48 -20.94
N GLN A 534 18.95 -15.35 -20.33
CA GLN A 534 19.31 -14.13 -21.05
C GLN A 534 20.66 -13.55 -20.62
N GLU A 535 21.33 -12.86 -21.55
CA GLU A 535 22.58 -12.14 -21.28
C GLU A 535 22.28 -10.72 -20.79
N TRP A 536 22.77 -10.36 -19.61
CA TRP A 536 22.48 -9.10 -18.95
C TRP A 536 22.87 -7.84 -19.75
N ARG A 537 24.00 -7.88 -20.52
CA ARG A 537 24.44 -6.74 -21.34
C ARG A 537 23.46 -6.44 -22.46
N LYS A 538 22.91 -7.49 -23.07
CA LYS A 538 21.91 -7.35 -24.12
C LYS A 538 20.67 -6.66 -23.60
N VAL A 539 20.12 -7.11 -22.48
CA VAL A 539 18.95 -6.48 -21.84
C VAL A 539 19.18 -5.01 -21.53
N VAL A 540 20.35 -4.67 -20.95
CA VAL A 540 20.72 -3.27 -20.67
C VAL A 540 20.85 -2.45 -21.96
N GLN A 541 21.43 -3.01 -23.02
CA GLN A 541 21.61 -2.33 -24.29
C GLN A 541 20.30 -2.09 -25.03
N ASP A 542 19.42 -3.09 -25.06
CA ASP A 542 18.10 -3.01 -25.71
C ASP A 542 17.22 -1.96 -25.02
N PHE A 543 17.30 -1.84 -23.69
CA PHE A 543 16.68 -0.74 -22.95
C PHE A 543 17.32 0.62 -23.25
N TYR A 544 18.66 0.71 -23.25
CA TYR A 544 19.35 2.00 -23.25
C TYR A 544 19.27 2.74 -24.60
N ARG A 545 19.23 2.05 -25.71
CA ARG A 545 19.21 2.68 -27.05
C ARG A 545 17.97 3.57 -27.27
N PRO A 546 16.73 3.10 -27.11
CA PRO A 546 15.55 3.95 -27.22
C PRO A 546 15.53 5.04 -26.14
N PHE A 547 15.87 4.70 -24.91
CA PHE A 547 15.93 5.65 -23.79
C PHE A 547 16.87 6.82 -24.05
N GLU A 548 18.06 6.59 -24.61
CA GLU A 548 19.01 7.66 -24.94
C GLU A 548 18.48 8.56 -26.07
N HIS A 549 17.79 7.99 -27.03
CA HIS A 549 17.14 8.75 -28.10
C HIS A 549 16.08 9.70 -27.53
N ASP A 550 15.18 9.19 -26.70
CA ASP A 550 14.12 9.97 -26.07
C ASP A 550 14.70 11.06 -25.16
N LEU A 551 15.78 10.75 -24.43
CA LEU A 551 16.46 11.73 -23.59
C LEU A 551 16.98 12.93 -24.40
N ARG A 552 17.59 12.68 -25.57
CA ARG A 552 18.10 13.76 -26.45
C ARG A 552 16.95 14.62 -26.99
N LEU A 553 15.84 13.99 -27.38
CA LEU A 553 14.65 14.72 -27.84
C LEU A 553 14.03 15.54 -26.71
N ALA A 554 13.90 14.96 -25.51
CA ALA A 554 13.34 15.61 -24.34
C ALA A 554 14.18 16.82 -23.88
N GLU A 555 15.52 16.73 -23.93
CA GLU A 555 16.40 17.85 -23.59
C GLU A 555 16.16 19.08 -24.47
N GLN A 556 15.81 18.87 -25.75
CA GLN A 556 15.52 19.94 -26.72
C GLN A 556 14.11 20.46 -26.61
N LYS A 557 13.11 19.59 -26.39
CA LYS A 557 11.68 19.93 -26.48
C LYS A 557 11.10 20.46 -25.17
N ILE A 558 11.60 19.98 -24.00
CA ILE A 558 11.03 20.41 -22.72
C ILE A 558 11.51 21.84 -22.43
N GLU A 559 10.57 22.77 -22.31
CA GLU A 559 10.81 24.10 -21.78
C GLU A 559 10.94 24.07 -20.24
N GLU A 560 11.47 25.14 -19.66
CA GLU A 560 11.47 25.27 -18.19
C GLU A 560 10.03 25.44 -17.70
N VAL A 561 9.60 24.52 -16.85
CA VAL A 561 8.24 24.54 -16.30
C VAL A 561 8.28 25.23 -14.95
N GLU A 562 7.73 26.43 -14.88
CA GLU A 562 7.47 27.06 -13.59
C GLU A 562 6.35 26.31 -12.87
N MET A 563 6.60 25.93 -11.62
CA MET A 563 5.56 25.34 -10.77
C MET A 563 4.40 26.33 -10.65
N PRO A 564 3.15 25.90 -10.86
CA PRO A 564 2.00 26.77 -10.68
C PRO A 564 2.05 27.38 -9.28
N VAL A 565 2.14 28.70 -9.25
CA VAL A 565 2.22 29.47 -8.02
C VAL A 565 0.80 29.79 -7.59
N VAL A 566 0.34 29.21 -6.49
CA VAL A 566 -1.00 29.51 -5.96
C VAL A 566 -0.91 30.81 -5.17
N GLU A 567 -1.46 31.88 -5.71
CA GLU A 567 -1.65 33.13 -4.97
C GLU A 567 -2.65 32.91 -3.83
N ILE A 568 -2.33 33.42 -2.66
CA ILE A 568 -3.20 33.28 -1.49
C ILE A 568 -4.10 34.51 -1.26
N GLY A 569 -4.06 35.49 -2.17
CA GLY A 569 -4.87 36.71 -2.09
C GLY A 569 -4.39 37.72 -1.03
N GLU A 570 -3.22 37.51 -0.46
CA GLU A 570 -2.64 38.41 0.57
C GLU A 570 -1.42 39.16 0.00
N ALA A 571 -1.23 40.40 0.45
CA ALA A 571 -0.05 41.20 0.12
C ALA A 571 1.05 40.96 1.14
N CYS A 572 2.30 40.98 0.68
CA CYS A 572 3.48 40.86 1.54
C CYS A 572 3.59 42.06 2.50
N PRO A 573 3.68 41.86 3.81
CA PRO A 573 3.78 42.97 4.78
C PRO A 573 5.08 43.74 4.67
N THR A 574 6.08 43.18 3.97
CA THR A 574 7.41 43.83 3.82
C THR A 574 7.52 44.66 2.54
N CYS A 575 6.88 44.26 1.41
CA CYS A 575 7.07 44.93 0.13
C CYS A 575 5.79 45.12 -0.71
N GLY A 576 4.62 44.71 -0.19
CA GLY A 576 3.33 44.84 -0.85
C GLY A 576 3.07 43.91 -2.02
N ARG A 577 4.05 43.14 -2.51
CA ARG A 577 3.85 42.16 -3.59
C ARG A 577 2.99 40.98 -3.16
N PRO A 578 2.32 40.26 -4.07
CA PRO A 578 1.51 39.12 -3.71
C PRO A 578 2.27 38.03 -2.95
N LEU A 579 1.60 37.41 -1.99
CA LEU A 579 2.08 36.22 -1.30
C LEU A 579 1.59 34.96 -2.00
N VAL A 580 2.45 33.96 -2.07
CA VAL A 580 2.22 32.71 -2.80
C VAL A 580 2.60 31.50 -1.97
N ARG A 581 1.88 30.42 -2.19
CA ARG A 581 2.19 29.12 -1.58
C ARG A 581 3.32 28.43 -2.35
N LYS A 582 4.42 28.13 -1.66
CA LYS A 582 5.57 27.40 -2.20
C LYS A 582 5.84 26.12 -1.40
N HIS A 583 6.46 25.15 -2.05
CA HIS A 583 6.94 23.93 -1.41
C HIS A 583 8.42 24.02 -1.06
N GLY A 584 8.77 23.82 0.22
CA GLY A 584 10.13 23.79 0.71
C GLY A 584 10.56 22.42 1.24
N ARG A 585 11.80 22.32 1.69
CA ARG A 585 12.39 21.10 2.27
C ARG A 585 11.59 20.57 3.49
N PHE A 586 10.94 21.46 4.22
CA PHE A 586 10.24 21.14 5.47
C PHE A 586 8.71 21.12 5.33
N GLY A 587 8.18 21.27 4.13
CA GLY A 587 6.74 21.34 3.84
C GLY A 587 6.35 22.58 3.06
N GLU A 588 5.06 22.82 2.97
CA GLU A 588 4.51 24.01 2.32
C GLU A 588 4.71 25.25 3.20
N PHE A 589 4.97 26.38 2.55
CA PHE A 589 5.12 27.66 3.22
C PHE A 589 4.65 28.79 2.29
N ILE A 590 4.31 29.91 2.88
CA ILE A 590 3.94 31.13 2.18
C ILE A 590 5.21 31.96 1.97
N ALA A 591 5.43 32.45 0.76
CA ALA A 591 6.55 33.28 0.39
C ALA A 591 6.13 34.48 -0.45
N CYS A 592 6.89 35.54 -0.39
CA CYS A 592 6.69 36.68 -1.26
C CYS A 592 7.16 36.38 -2.70
N THR A 593 6.43 36.84 -3.71
CA THR A 593 6.81 36.76 -5.12
C THR A 593 8.06 37.59 -5.43
N GLY A 594 8.41 38.56 -4.60
CA GLY A 594 9.56 39.43 -4.77
C GLY A 594 10.93 38.83 -4.41
N PHE A 595 11.03 37.51 -4.20
CA PHE A 595 12.34 36.87 -4.02
C PHE A 595 13.18 36.96 -5.30
N PRO A 596 14.48 37.25 -5.20
CA PRO A 596 15.36 37.33 -4.03
C PRO A 596 15.39 38.66 -3.28
N GLU A 597 14.76 39.69 -3.80
CA GLU A 597 14.77 41.04 -3.22
C GLU A 597 14.02 41.08 -1.87
N CYS A 598 12.86 40.48 -1.82
CA CYS A 598 12.09 40.31 -0.59
C CYS A 598 12.13 38.84 -0.14
N LYS A 599 12.68 38.58 1.06
CA LYS A 599 12.86 37.25 1.62
C LYS A 599 11.74 36.87 2.62
N TYR A 600 10.61 37.57 2.59
CA TYR A 600 9.52 37.29 3.51
C TYR A 600 8.95 35.88 3.28
N THR A 601 8.91 35.10 4.36
CA THR A 601 8.29 33.76 4.38
C THR A 601 7.58 33.52 5.70
N ARG A 602 6.44 32.82 5.65
CA ARG A 602 5.77 32.29 6.83
C ARG A 602 5.31 30.85 6.63
N PRO A 603 5.18 30.03 7.69
CA PRO A 603 4.57 28.70 7.59
C PRO A 603 3.12 28.78 7.10
N LEU A 604 2.67 27.75 6.38
CA LEU A 604 1.26 27.62 5.99
C LEU A 604 0.44 27.11 7.19
N GLY A 605 -0.55 27.89 7.63
CA GLY A 605 -1.50 27.52 8.68
C GLY A 605 -2.49 26.46 8.21
N ILE A 606 -3.05 25.70 9.14
CA ILE A 606 -4.13 24.73 8.87
C ILE A 606 -5.53 25.32 9.11
N GLY A 607 -5.64 26.64 9.27
CA GLY A 607 -6.89 27.36 9.54
C GLY A 607 -7.36 27.29 11.00
N ILE A 608 -6.48 26.90 11.92
CA ILE A 608 -6.80 26.77 13.35
C ILE A 608 -5.92 27.69 14.17
N THR A 609 -6.51 28.56 14.95
CA THR A 609 -5.79 29.41 15.90
C THR A 609 -5.12 28.55 16.98
N CYS A 610 -3.90 28.89 17.37
CA CYS A 610 -3.18 28.15 18.40
C CYS A 610 -3.91 28.21 19.74
N PRO A 611 -4.30 27.08 20.34
CA PRO A 611 -5.06 27.07 21.60
C PRO A 611 -4.24 27.52 22.80
N GLN A 612 -2.91 27.62 22.69
CA GLN A 612 -2.05 28.00 23.80
C GLN A 612 -1.76 29.51 23.83
N CYS A 613 -1.46 30.12 22.68
CA CYS A 613 -1.11 31.55 22.65
C CYS A 613 -2.19 32.43 22.03
N THR A 614 -3.22 31.87 21.40
CA THR A 614 -4.33 32.56 20.74
C THR A 614 -3.96 33.60 19.67
N VAL A 615 -2.66 33.79 19.38
CA VAL A 615 -2.12 34.74 18.41
C VAL A 615 -1.61 34.05 17.15
N GLY A 616 -0.92 32.92 17.31
CA GLY A 616 -0.38 32.15 16.20
C GLY A 616 -1.40 31.16 15.64
N GLU A 617 -1.14 30.69 14.43
CA GLU A 617 -1.86 29.58 13.81
C GLU A 617 -1.17 28.24 14.06
N VAL A 618 -1.96 27.17 14.06
CA VAL A 618 -1.40 25.81 14.04
C VAL A 618 -0.88 25.50 12.63
N VAL A 619 0.37 25.05 12.54
CA VAL A 619 1.05 24.75 11.29
C VAL A 619 1.57 23.32 11.28
N GLU A 620 1.60 22.70 10.10
CA GLU A 620 2.23 21.39 9.91
C GLU A 620 3.75 21.54 9.94
N ARG A 621 4.42 20.68 10.67
CA ARG A 621 5.88 20.60 10.79
C ARG A 621 6.35 19.16 10.66
N ARG A 622 7.64 18.98 10.34
CA ARG A 622 8.28 17.65 10.29
C ARG A 622 9.39 17.57 11.33
N SER A 623 9.37 16.51 12.11
CA SER A 623 10.44 16.19 13.05
C SER A 623 11.74 15.80 12.31
N ARG A 624 12.87 15.79 13.00
CA ARG A 624 14.17 15.33 12.43
C ARG A 624 14.11 13.91 11.84
N ARG A 625 13.17 13.08 12.32
CA ARG A 625 12.91 11.72 11.83
C ARG A 625 11.85 11.68 10.71
N GLY A 626 11.47 12.82 10.13
CA GLY A 626 10.49 12.93 9.05
C GLY A 626 9.02 12.78 9.44
N ARG A 627 8.71 12.55 10.72
CA ARG A 627 7.31 12.40 11.18
C ARG A 627 6.63 13.77 11.22
N VAL A 628 5.43 13.85 10.68
CA VAL A 628 4.56 15.03 10.74
C VAL A 628 4.06 15.24 12.18
N PHE A 629 4.05 16.48 12.62
CA PHE A 629 3.42 16.96 13.84
C PHE A 629 2.90 18.38 13.60
N TYR A 630 2.05 18.85 14.48
CA TYR A 630 1.45 20.18 14.39
C TYR A 630 1.97 21.05 15.52
N GLY A 631 2.33 22.28 15.20
CA GLY A 631 2.90 23.22 16.17
C GLY A 631 2.45 24.65 15.91
N CYS A 632 2.72 25.56 16.85
CA CYS A 632 2.40 26.97 16.67
C CYS A 632 3.31 27.64 15.64
N SER A 633 2.74 28.56 14.84
CA SER A 633 3.49 29.38 13.87
C SER A 633 4.47 30.34 14.55
N THR A 634 4.19 30.78 15.77
CA THR A 634 5.01 31.72 16.55
C THR A 634 6.15 31.05 17.32
N TYR A 635 6.42 29.76 17.12
CA TYR A 635 7.58 29.11 17.73
C TYR A 635 8.87 29.88 17.38
N PRO A 636 9.76 30.14 18.36
CA PRO A 636 9.85 29.58 19.71
C PRO A 636 9.07 30.31 20.80
N ALA A 637 8.40 31.42 20.53
CA ALA A 637 7.64 32.16 21.54
C ALA A 637 6.47 31.33 22.12
N CYS A 638 5.87 30.45 21.32
CA CYS A 638 4.89 29.47 21.77
C CYS A 638 5.34 28.05 21.38
N ASN A 639 5.32 27.14 22.35
CA ASN A 639 5.81 25.76 22.19
C ASN A 639 4.68 24.73 22.02
N PHE A 640 3.48 25.16 21.67
CA PHE A 640 2.36 24.26 21.40
C PHE A 640 2.73 23.18 20.39
N THR A 641 2.41 21.92 20.70
CA THR A 641 2.60 20.77 19.80
C THR A 641 1.50 19.73 19.94
N ALA A 642 1.06 19.18 18.81
CA ALA A 642 0.12 18.06 18.75
C ALA A 642 0.62 17.01 17.70
N TRP A 643 0.39 15.74 17.98
CA TRP A 643 0.75 14.65 17.07
C TRP A 643 -0.39 14.27 16.11
N ASP A 644 -1.63 14.46 16.53
CA ASP A 644 -2.81 14.30 15.69
C ASP A 644 -3.15 15.65 15.07
N ARG A 645 -3.67 15.66 13.84
CA ARG A 645 -4.08 16.90 13.19
C ARG A 645 -5.21 17.53 13.97
N PRO A 646 -5.01 18.71 14.60
CA PRO A 646 -6.08 19.39 15.29
C PRO A 646 -7.25 19.73 14.36
N THR A 647 -8.46 19.76 14.90
CA THR A 647 -9.68 20.23 14.27
C THR A 647 -10.20 21.44 15.05
N ASP A 648 -11.21 22.10 14.51
CA ASP A 648 -11.96 23.20 15.16
C ASP A 648 -12.88 22.72 16.29
N ARG A 649 -13.07 21.40 16.43
CA ARG A 649 -13.93 20.82 17.46
C ARG A 649 -13.27 20.84 18.84
N ILE A 650 -14.05 21.19 19.82
CA ILE A 650 -13.63 21.30 21.23
C ILE A 650 -14.01 20.02 21.99
N CYS A 651 -13.11 19.53 22.80
CA CYS A 651 -13.35 18.37 23.65
C CYS A 651 -14.40 18.71 24.76
N PRO A 652 -15.51 17.96 24.83
CA PRO A 652 -16.57 18.24 25.80
C PRO A 652 -16.14 17.98 27.26
N VAL A 653 -15.03 17.26 27.49
CA VAL A 653 -14.55 16.88 28.80
C VAL A 653 -13.58 17.92 29.39
N CYS A 654 -12.70 18.50 28.58
CA CYS A 654 -11.62 19.36 29.10
C CYS A 654 -11.43 20.67 28.32
N GLY A 655 -12.28 20.99 27.34
CA GLY A 655 -12.20 22.23 26.57
C GLY A 655 -11.01 22.35 25.61
N SER A 656 -10.14 21.33 25.50
CA SER A 656 -9.03 21.32 24.52
C SER A 656 -9.52 20.96 23.14
N LEU A 657 -8.75 21.26 22.09
CA LEU A 657 -9.09 20.82 20.73
C LEU A 657 -9.11 19.29 20.59
N LEU A 658 -9.95 18.81 19.72
CA LEU A 658 -9.92 17.43 19.24
C LEU A 658 -9.01 17.31 18.01
N GLY A 659 -8.27 16.24 17.91
CA GLY A 659 -7.40 15.93 16.77
C GLY A 659 -7.83 14.65 16.06
N LEU A 660 -7.66 14.61 14.75
CA LEU A 660 -7.92 13.44 13.91
C LEU A 660 -6.90 12.34 14.21
N HIS A 661 -7.31 11.34 14.94
CA HIS A 661 -6.50 10.16 15.25
C HIS A 661 -6.92 8.98 14.37
N GLN A 662 -5.98 8.49 13.57
CA GLN A 662 -6.20 7.36 12.67
C GLN A 662 -5.76 6.06 13.33
N THR A 663 -6.69 5.12 13.44
CA THR A 663 -6.42 3.74 13.84
C THR A 663 -6.49 2.82 12.61
N ALA A 664 -6.07 1.56 12.76
CA ALA A 664 -6.19 0.57 11.68
C ALA A 664 -7.64 0.34 11.21
N ARG A 665 -8.61 0.51 12.11
CA ARG A 665 -10.02 0.19 11.85
C ARG A 665 -10.89 1.40 11.57
N ARG A 666 -10.58 2.57 12.16
CA ARG A 666 -11.41 3.78 12.06
C ARG A 666 -10.60 5.04 12.33
N THR A 667 -11.05 6.16 11.78
CA THR A 667 -10.63 7.49 12.19
C THR A 667 -11.52 7.94 13.34
N VAL A 668 -10.94 8.49 14.40
CA VAL A 668 -11.64 9.02 15.56
C VAL A 668 -11.14 10.43 15.86
N LEU A 669 -11.98 11.24 16.45
CA LEU A 669 -11.55 12.48 17.09
C LEU A 669 -11.05 12.14 18.50
N ARG A 670 -9.82 12.51 18.79
CA ARG A 670 -9.19 12.30 20.09
C ARG A 670 -8.72 13.61 20.66
N CYS A 671 -8.94 13.80 21.96
CA CYS A 671 -8.46 14.99 22.64
C CYS A 671 -6.93 15.11 22.53
N ILE A 672 -6.43 16.29 22.10
CA ILE A 672 -4.99 16.57 21.98
C ILE A 672 -4.32 16.71 23.34
N ASN A 673 -5.08 16.96 24.42
CA ASN A 673 -4.58 16.96 25.78
C ASN A 673 -4.30 15.52 26.23
N LYS A 674 -3.03 15.21 26.46
CA LYS A 674 -2.56 13.86 26.81
C LYS A 674 -3.15 13.34 28.13
N ALA A 675 -3.52 14.22 29.04
CA ALA A 675 -4.16 13.86 30.31
C ALA A 675 -5.63 13.48 30.11
N CYS A 676 -6.29 14.01 29.09
CA CYS A 676 -7.66 13.69 28.72
C CYS A 676 -7.69 12.52 27.75
N ARG A 677 -8.43 11.47 28.07
CA ARG A 677 -8.55 10.26 27.24
C ARG A 677 -9.81 10.25 26.37
N HIS A 678 -10.51 11.38 26.27
CA HIS A 678 -11.76 11.48 25.51
C HIS A 678 -11.51 11.15 24.03
N THR A 679 -12.38 10.33 23.46
CA THR A 679 -12.42 9.99 22.03
C THR A 679 -13.86 9.87 21.57
N GLU A 680 -14.16 10.37 20.38
CA GLU A 680 -15.48 10.24 19.74
C GLU A 680 -15.33 9.76 18.28
N PRO A 681 -16.36 9.13 17.69
CA PRO A 681 -16.35 8.76 16.29
C PRO A 681 -16.18 9.98 15.40
N TYR A 682 -15.34 9.86 14.36
CA TYR A 682 -15.26 10.86 13.30
C TYR A 682 -16.18 10.42 12.16
N HIS A 683 -17.22 11.20 11.94
CA HIS A 683 -18.05 11.11 10.73
C HIS A 683 -17.58 12.25 9.82
N PRO A 684 -16.96 11.94 8.65
CA PRO A 684 -16.74 12.98 7.65
C PRO A 684 -18.13 13.51 7.26
N GLU A 685 -18.38 14.76 7.54
CA GLU A 685 -19.57 15.43 7.00
C GLU A 685 -19.52 15.22 5.49
N ARG A 686 -20.63 14.73 4.91
CA ARG A 686 -20.82 14.84 3.46
C ARG A 686 -20.58 16.31 3.16
N PRO A 687 -19.81 16.66 2.09
CA PRO A 687 -19.77 18.05 1.70
C PRO A 687 -21.23 18.48 1.55
N GLU A 688 -21.69 19.40 2.40
CA GLU A 688 -22.94 20.10 2.17
C GLU A 688 -22.87 20.52 0.71
N GLN A 689 -23.86 20.12 -0.06
CA GLN A 689 -24.05 20.62 -1.39
C GLN A 689 -23.92 22.13 -1.25
N ALA A 690 -22.86 22.68 -1.79
CA ALA A 690 -22.73 24.13 -1.88
C ALA A 690 -24.06 24.59 -2.46
N ALA A 691 -24.80 25.38 -1.70
CA ALA A 691 -26.06 25.94 -2.17
C ALA A 691 -25.77 26.51 -3.57
N PRO A 692 -26.60 26.24 -4.58
CA PRO A 692 -26.36 26.73 -5.91
C PRO A 692 -26.11 28.23 -5.78
N ALA A 693 -25.00 28.71 -6.34
CA ALA A 693 -24.66 30.11 -6.34
C ALA A 693 -25.91 30.85 -6.82
N PRO A 694 -26.32 31.97 -6.15
CA PRO A 694 -27.46 32.74 -6.62
C PRO A 694 -27.24 33.06 -8.09
N PRO A 695 -28.27 32.97 -8.95
CA PRO A 695 -28.09 33.20 -10.36
C PRO A 695 -27.44 34.58 -10.54
N ALA A 696 -26.40 34.61 -11.35
CA ALA A 696 -25.69 35.85 -11.66
C ALA A 696 -26.75 36.91 -12.05
N ALA A 697 -26.77 38.02 -11.30
CA ALA A 697 -27.64 39.14 -11.61
C ALA A 697 -27.39 39.51 -13.07
N GLY A 698 -28.42 39.41 -13.87
CA GLY A 698 -28.38 39.83 -15.29
C GLY A 698 -27.88 41.27 -15.36
N PRO A 699 -27.28 41.67 -16.50
CA PRO A 699 -26.75 43.02 -16.64
C PRO A 699 -27.84 44.04 -16.36
N GLN A 700 -27.60 44.89 -15.38
CA GLN A 700 -28.51 46.02 -15.09
C GLN A 700 -28.62 46.87 -16.37
N PRO A 701 -29.83 47.30 -16.77
CA PRO A 701 -29.99 48.20 -17.90
C PRO A 701 -29.26 49.53 -17.62
N ALA A 702 -28.51 50.00 -18.58
CA ALA A 702 -27.80 51.28 -18.53
C ALA A 702 -28.77 52.43 -18.21
N PRO A 703 -28.38 53.40 -17.38
CA PRO A 703 -29.20 54.56 -17.11
C PRO A 703 -29.46 55.34 -18.42
N PRO A 704 -30.64 55.92 -18.62
CA PRO A 704 -30.98 56.67 -19.85
C PRO A 704 -30.02 57.85 -20.01
N LEU A 705 -29.50 58.00 -21.22
CA LEU A 705 -28.71 59.18 -21.63
C LEU A 705 -29.55 60.42 -21.45
N GLY A 706 -29.07 61.34 -20.60
CA GLY A 706 -29.68 62.67 -20.44
C GLY A 706 -29.62 63.46 -21.73
N GLU A 707 -30.78 64.10 -22.09
CA GLU A 707 -30.92 65.03 -23.22
C GLU A 707 -29.88 66.17 -23.11
N PRO A 708 -29.36 66.65 -24.24
CA PRO A 708 -28.44 67.78 -24.23
C PRO A 708 -29.20 69.09 -23.92
N ALA A 709 -28.76 69.77 -22.89
CA ALA A 709 -29.24 71.10 -22.54
C ALA A 709 -28.97 72.09 -23.71
N GLY A 710 -29.99 72.68 -24.12
CA GLY A 710 -30.00 73.71 -25.19
C GLY A 710 -29.12 74.91 -24.85
N THR A 711 -28.28 75.27 -25.80
CA THR A 711 -27.55 76.53 -25.79
C THR A 711 -28.54 77.71 -25.91
N ASP A 712 -28.62 78.56 -24.92
CA ASP A 712 -29.18 79.86 -25.04
C ASP A 712 -28.05 80.90 -25.12
N ALA A 713 -28.01 81.54 -26.27
CA ALA A 713 -27.16 82.71 -26.58
C ALA A 713 -27.88 83.97 -26.15
N THR A 714 -27.29 84.75 -25.27
CA THR A 714 -27.27 86.23 -25.40
C THR A 714 -26.46 86.90 -24.31
N ARG A 715 -25.47 87.68 -24.79
CA ARG A 715 -24.64 88.81 -24.28
C ARG A 715 -23.32 88.46 -23.59
#